data_26a841a62d2fdf1bea721b1ad8c21d74
#
_entry.id   26a841a62d2fdf1bea721b1ad8c21d74
#
_cell.length_a   1.000
_cell.length_b   1.000
_cell.length_c   1.000
_cell.angle_alpha   90.00
_cell.angle_beta   90.00
_cell.angle_gamma   90.00
#
_symmetry.space_group_name_H-M   'P 1'
#
loop_
_entity.id
_entity.type
_entity.pdbx_description
1 polymer ?
#
loop_
_entity_poly.entity_id
_entity_poly.type
_entity_poly.pdbx_seq_one_letter_code
_entity_poly.pdbx_strand_id
1 'polypeptide(L)'
;MIQKIRADEGLLYNLIKQLRPELATHIKETGEIDTIVVGLGREGTRHAGLMQDFGTRIVAGIAPGRGGIRIHETIPVYDTVAECLKDHPHVAAASVWKQYSTAKEAVIEVIESGIPLVVLITEGIPLRDVREMLAAARRNRTVLIGGNSPGIIFPPEQVKIGMLPDVFYPEETAPGKFGPKGVTIISRSGAILYHMSDALASAGIAQNAVIGIGGDAAIGSTFVDLVPLVMNYPNTELVVIAGEIGGIQEERLAEDILVHPERYPKPLVALVSGAHAPEGKTMGHAGAIVTPGQAYGTFKSKKEALERARVTVVNSQYDLIEAVKSRLKKTYFDPERYYQKMQHIWEAKVAAPSWGTLITEVKPNNIMISGYALQQIVGRKGLLDVANLLIQGEFAAPEFLEELRAIAMKGALKPEPSIGSYEDEDISQALARALISDKILATFSQKGRSGPILKTAFALGRVGRYLAAILGNTSALDRLSEESTFTELIYRAITGDTTFDRKKAGLLEAMAVASVDHGVTPPSAQVAIISASTRADYTVSVASGVGAITDVHGGAGKKAALFYSECLSRSKRNGLDLEEATKVVLTEYVRDGRRIEGLGHRIHTQDPRRDVLWKLSEDAGIAAGNVAVSKIVSKVFKQVRGMDLPINVDGVIGAIVADMGLNPIVAKVLFIWGRVAGLSAHYFEEILSQPEMRPINFSEAIYKGKPTRQVP
;
A
#
# COMPACT_ATOMS: atom_id res chain seq x y z
N MET A 1 -9.40 -19.34 22.98
CA MET A 1 -8.14 -19.02 23.70
C MET A 1 -7.18 -20.18 23.49
N ILE A 2 -6.11 -19.95 22.73
CA ILE A 2 -5.07 -20.96 22.48
C ILE A 2 -4.29 -21.09 23.79
N GLN A 3 -4.19 -22.29 24.32
CA GLN A 3 -3.43 -22.53 25.53
C GLN A 3 -1.95 -22.52 25.16
N LYS A 4 -1.23 -21.39 25.42
CA LYS A 4 0.24 -21.33 25.28
C LYS A 4 0.87 -22.49 26.02
N ILE A 5 1.93 -23.10 25.46
CA ILE A 5 2.84 -23.94 26.28
C ILE A 5 3.33 -23.04 27.41
N ARG A 6 3.47 -23.65 28.59
CA ARG A 6 4.19 -22.94 29.66
C ARG A 6 5.57 -22.57 29.16
N ALA A 7 5.96 -21.33 29.36
CA ALA A 7 7.21 -20.81 28.80
C ALA A 7 8.44 -21.64 29.24
N ASP A 8 8.39 -22.22 30.45
CA ASP A 8 9.45 -23.07 30.99
C ASP A 8 9.62 -24.44 30.27
N GLU A 9 8.73 -24.78 29.34
CA GLU A 9 8.83 -25.95 28.48
C GLU A 9 9.31 -25.66 27.07
N GLY A 10 9.50 -24.35 26.72
CA GLY A 10 9.83 -23.89 25.38
C GLY A 10 11.32 -24.02 25.03
N LEU A 11 11.61 -24.15 23.73
CA LEU A 11 12.98 -24.12 23.19
C LEU A 11 13.65 -22.78 23.42
N LEU A 12 12.94 -21.70 23.15
CA LEU A 12 13.46 -20.34 23.28
C LEU A 12 13.73 -19.97 24.76
N TYR A 13 12.83 -20.38 25.65
CA TYR A 13 13.06 -20.24 27.10
C TYR A 13 14.36 -20.93 27.54
N ASN A 14 14.55 -22.20 27.12
CA ASN A 14 15.74 -22.95 27.49
C ASN A 14 17.04 -22.32 26.96
N LEU A 15 17.00 -21.74 25.77
CA LEU A 15 18.10 -20.96 25.22
C LEU A 15 18.40 -19.72 26.09
N ILE A 16 17.37 -18.91 26.40
CA ILE A 16 17.52 -17.71 27.21
C ILE A 16 18.04 -18.05 28.61
N LYS A 17 17.51 -19.12 29.23
CA LYS A 17 17.94 -19.60 30.55
C LYS A 17 19.42 -19.97 30.56
N GLN A 18 19.95 -20.57 29.50
CA GLN A 18 21.38 -20.88 29.39
C GLN A 18 22.27 -19.65 29.28
N LEU A 19 21.77 -18.63 28.58
CA LEU A 19 22.51 -17.39 28.31
C LEU A 19 22.40 -16.38 29.46
N ARG A 20 21.19 -16.28 30.06
CA ARG A 20 20.83 -15.32 31.11
C ARG A 20 19.88 -15.98 32.12
N PRO A 21 20.40 -16.74 33.10
CA PRO A 21 19.57 -17.43 34.10
C PRO A 21 18.66 -16.49 34.91
N GLU A 22 19.08 -15.23 35.05
CA GLU A 22 18.33 -14.19 35.77
C GLU A 22 16.99 -13.84 35.10
N LEU A 23 16.90 -13.96 33.78
CA LEU A 23 15.64 -13.73 33.04
C LEU A 23 14.67 -14.91 33.15
N ALA A 24 15.17 -16.10 33.48
CA ALA A 24 14.37 -17.31 33.51
C ALA A 24 13.22 -17.26 34.54
N THR A 25 13.43 -16.60 35.68
CA THR A 25 12.40 -16.42 36.71
C THR A 25 11.24 -15.60 36.19
N HIS A 26 11.51 -14.43 35.57
CA HIS A 26 10.50 -13.56 34.99
C HIS A 26 9.69 -14.28 33.89
N ILE A 27 10.38 -14.95 32.95
CA ILE A 27 9.72 -15.71 31.88
C ILE A 27 8.85 -16.83 32.45
N LYS A 28 9.30 -17.50 33.51
CA LYS A 28 8.54 -18.56 34.16
C LYS A 28 7.28 -18.04 34.86
N GLU A 29 7.35 -16.86 35.46
CA GLU A 29 6.22 -16.23 36.15
C GLU A 29 5.19 -15.65 35.14
N THR A 30 5.66 -14.97 34.10
CA THR A 30 4.78 -14.30 33.12
C THR A 30 4.29 -15.22 32.02
N GLY A 31 5.04 -16.27 31.70
CA GLY A 31 4.81 -17.12 30.53
C GLY A 31 5.16 -16.44 29.21
N GLU A 32 5.95 -15.34 29.24
CA GLU A 32 6.17 -14.47 28.08
C GLU A 32 7.63 -14.07 27.95
N ILE A 33 8.07 -13.83 26.70
CA ILE A 33 9.42 -13.38 26.36
C ILE A 33 9.35 -11.94 25.88
N ASP A 34 9.84 -11.03 26.73
CA ASP A 34 9.85 -9.59 26.43
C ASP A 34 10.78 -9.30 25.27
N THR A 35 10.22 -8.76 24.21
CA THR A 35 10.92 -8.50 22.95
C THR A 35 10.84 -7.00 22.58
N ILE A 36 11.94 -6.44 22.07
CA ILE A 36 11.97 -5.08 21.53
C ILE A 36 12.19 -5.08 20.02
N VAL A 37 11.73 -4.01 19.36
CA VAL A 37 11.95 -3.76 17.94
C VAL A 37 12.85 -2.53 17.76
N VAL A 38 14.03 -2.72 17.18
CA VAL A 38 15.02 -1.67 16.96
C VAL A 38 15.01 -1.22 15.51
N GLY A 39 14.65 0.04 15.27
CA GLY A 39 14.48 0.59 13.93
C GLY A 39 13.03 0.58 13.48
N LEU A 40 12.29 1.63 13.84
CA LEU A 40 10.88 1.82 13.52
C LEU A 40 10.68 2.61 12.21
N GLY A 41 11.33 2.17 11.14
CA GLY A 41 10.95 2.55 9.79
C GLY A 41 9.62 1.89 9.41
N ARG A 42 9.19 2.04 8.15
CA ARG A 42 7.94 1.43 7.64
C ARG A 42 7.83 -0.06 7.97
N GLU A 43 8.85 -0.84 7.61
CA GLU A 43 8.83 -2.30 7.82
C GLU A 43 8.96 -2.69 9.29
N GLY A 44 9.86 -2.06 10.05
CA GLY A 44 10.00 -2.34 11.48
C GLY A 44 8.71 -2.06 12.25
N THR A 45 8.02 -0.96 11.96
CA THR A 45 6.72 -0.64 12.58
C THR A 45 5.66 -1.66 12.17
N ARG A 46 5.53 -1.97 10.87
CA ARG A 46 4.56 -2.96 10.38
C ARG A 46 4.76 -4.33 11.02
N HIS A 47 6.00 -4.81 11.04
CA HIS A 47 6.29 -6.13 11.59
C HIS A 47 6.22 -6.19 13.11
N ALA A 48 6.38 -5.06 13.84
CA ALA A 48 6.08 -5.01 15.27
C ALA A 48 4.63 -5.42 15.55
N GLY A 49 3.66 -4.88 14.81
CA GLY A 49 2.26 -5.28 14.89
C GLY A 49 2.05 -6.75 14.53
N LEU A 50 2.58 -7.23 13.40
CA LEU A 50 2.44 -8.63 12.98
C LEU A 50 3.09 -9.64 13.94
N MET A 51 4.14 -9.26 14.64
CA MET A 51 4.73 -10.09 15.71
C MET A 51 3.82 -10.11 16.92
N GLN A 52 3.24 -8.98 17.31
CA GLN A 52 2.28 -8.88 18.41
C GLN A 52 1.00 -9.68 18.11
N ASP A 53 0.47 -9.58 16.89
CA ASP A 53 -0.73 -10.33 16.45
C ASP A 53 -0.51 -11.85 16.52
N PHE A 54 0.71 -12.32 16.25
CA PHE A 54 1.06 -13.73 16.39
C PHE A 54 1.13 -14.19 17.84
N GLY A 55 1.32 -13.28 18.79
CA GLY A 55 1.42 -13.58 20.22
C GLY A 55 2.76 -13.20 20.86
N THR A 56 3.71 -12.63 20.10
CA THR A 56 4.97 -12.15 20.66
C THR A 56 4.73 -10.94 21.54
N ARG A 57 5.24 -10.94 22.75
CA ARG A 57 5.17 -9.80 23.64
C ARG A 57 6.18 -8.73 23.23
N ILE A 58 5.71 -7.76 22.44
CA ILE A 58 6.52 -6.58 22.07
C ILE A 58 6.32 -5.52 23.16
N VAL A 59 7.33 -5.30 23.98
CA VAL A 59 7.28 -4.37 25.11
C VAL A 59 7.67 -2.95 24.74
N ALA A 60 8.51 -2.78 23.71
CA ALA A 60 8.94 -1.45 23.26
C ALA A 60 9.47 -1.45 21.82
N GLY A 61 9.47 -0.27 21.22
CA GLY A 61 10.21 0.07 20.01
C GLY A 61 11.36 1.03 20.31
N ILE A 62 12.48 0.90 19.60
CA ILE A 62 13.65 1.79 19.75
C ILE A 62 13.86 2.59 18.47
N ALA A 63 13.74 3.91 18.57
CA ALA A 63 13.92 4.83 17.45
C ALA A 63 14.40 6.20 17.93
N PRO A 64 15.69 6.52 17.78
CA PRO A 64 16.25 7.81 18.19
C PRO A 64 15.48 9.01 17.63
N GLY A 65 15.16 9.99 18.47
CA GLY A 65 14.37 11.17 18.13
C GLY A 65 12.85 10.94 18.06
N ARG A 66 12.37 9.74 18.46
CA ARG A 66 10.94 9.40 18.52
C ARG A 66 10.48 8.91 19.90
N GLY A 67 11.33 9.06 20.93
CA GLY A 67 10.97 8.70 22.30
C GLY A 67 9.70 9.39 22.79
N GLY A 68 8.92 8.71 23.62
CA GLY A 68 7.67 9.22 24.19
C GLY A 68 6.41 9.03 23.35
N ILE A 69 6.50 8.60 22.09
CA ILE A 69 5.32 8.22 21.29
C ILE A 69 4.92 6.75 21.51
N ARG A 70 3.76 6.36 20.99
CA ARG A 70 3.34 4.96 20.87
C ARG A 70 3.10 4.57 19.42
N ILE A 71 3.40 3.32 19.08
CA ILE A 71 3.00 2.69 17.81
C ILE A 71 1.99 1.60 18.09
N HIS A 72 1.11 1.30 17.13
CA HIS A 72 0.00 0.34 17.31
C HIS A 72 -0.78 0.56 18.62
N GLU A 73 -0.91 1.82 19.07
CA GLU A 73 -1.59 2.28 20.30
C GLU A 73 -0.98 1.73 21.61
N THR A 74 -0.36 0.57 21.58
CA THR A 74 0.08 -0.19 22.78
C THR A 74 1.59 -0.17 23.00
N ILE A 75 2.41 -0.09 21.96
CA ILE A 75 3.87 -0.24 22.04
C ILE A 75 4.54 1.12 22.29
N PRO A 76 5.12 1.38 23.46
CA PRO A 76 5.88 2.60 23.73
C PRO A 76 7.19 2.65 22.92
N VAL A 77 7.64 3.85 22.57
CA VAL A 77 8.88 4.07 21.83
C VAL A 77 9.88 4.83 22.71
N TYR A 78 11.13 4.36 22.72
CA TYR A 78 12.26 4.95 23.43
C TYR A 78 13.35 5.40 22.44
N ASP A 79 14.16 6.37 22.81
CA ASP A 79 15.26 6.83 21.98
C ASP A 79 16.43 5.83 21.99
N THR A 80 16.69 5.16 23.13
CA THR A 80 17.79 4.22 23.32
C THR A 80 17.34 2.93 24.00
N VAL A 81 18.12 1.85 23.81
CA VAL A 81 17.91 0.58 24.53
C VAL A 81 18.07 0.79 26.05
N ALA A 82 19.04 1.60 26.46
CA ALA A 82 19.29 1.87 27.89
C ALA A 82 18.11 2.57 28.58
N GLU A 83 17.40 3.47 27.89
CA GLU A 83 16.17 4.07 28.42
C GLU A 83 15.05 3.05 28.53
N CYS A 84 14.86 2.22 27.51
CA CYS A 84 13.87 1.17 27.52
C CYS A 84 14.06 0.19 28.69
N LEU A 85 15.30 -0.21 28.97
CA LEU A 85 15.59 -1.18 30.02
C LEU A 85 15.34 -0.66 31.44
N LYS A 86 15.19 0.65 31.65
CA LYS A 86 14.76 1.20 32.96
C LYS A 86 13.33 0.81 33.29
N ASP A 87 12.47 0.81 32.26
CA ASP A 87 11.04 0.48 32.40
C ASP A 87 10.77 -1.01 32.12
N HIS A 88 11.59 -1.64 31.27
CA HIS A 88 11.48 -3.04 30.86
C HIS A 88 12.78 -3.82 31.11
N PRO A 89 13.17 -4.08 32.38
CA PRO A 89 14.47 -4.66 32.71
C PRO A 89 14.63 -6.14 32.32
N HIS A 90 13.55 -6.78 31.90
CA HIS A 90 13.51 -8.22 31.58
C HIS A 90 13.47 -8.51 30.06
N VAL A 91 13.83 -7.54 29.22
CA VAL A 91 13.93 -7.76 27.77
C VAL A 91 14.90 -8.89 27.47
N ALA A 92 14.39 -9.91 26.77
CA ALA A 92 15.15 -11.13 26.46
C ALA A 92 15.46 -11.30 24.96
N ALA A 93 14.80 -10.54 24.10
CA ALA A 93 15.01 -10.63 22.66
C ALA A 93 14.88 -9.26 21.96
N ALA A 94 15.58 -9.09 20.84
CA ALA A 94 15.47 -7.92 19.99
C ALA A 94 15.39 -8.29 18.51
N SER A 95 14.54 -7.57 17.77
CA SER A 95 14.45 -7.62 16.31
C SER A 95 15.01 -6.33 15.72
N VAL A 96 16.07 -6.40 14.88
CA VAL A 96 16.77 -5.21 14.36
C VAL A 96 16.45 -4.98 12.88
N TRP A 97 15.90 -3.78 12.57
CA TRP A 97 15.40 -3.33 11.26
C TRP A 97 16.10 -2.04 10.78
N LYS A 98 17.38 -1.93 10.98
CA LYS A 98 18.16 -0.77 10.56
C LYS A 98 18.74 -0.98 9.15
N GLN A 99 18.99 0.11 8.44
CA GLN A 99 19.75 0.04 7.19
C GLN A 99 21.18 -0.46 7.45
N TYR A 100 21.78 -1.10 6.45
CA TYR A 100 23.12 -1.70 6.57
C TYR A 100 24.19 -0.73 7.11
N SER A 101 24.08 0.59 6.80
CA SER A 101 25.02 1.62 7.24
C SER A 101 24.92 1.99 8.73
N THR A 102 23.86 1.60 9.43
CA THR A 102 23.59 1.90 10.84
C THR A 102 23.21 0.65 11.64
N ALA A 103 23.26 -0.51 11.01
CA ALA A 103 22.89 -1.76 11.65
C ALA A 103 23.90 -2.18 12.72
N LYS A 104 25.19 -1.97 12.46
CA LYS A 104 26.27 -2.34 13.40
C LYS A 104 26.09 -1.68 14.75
N GLU A 105 25.96 -0.36 14.77
CA GLU A 105 25.82 0.42 16.00
C GLU A 105 24.60 -0.03 16.79
N ALA A 106 23.47 -0.22 16.12
CA ALA A 106 22.23 -0.67 16.75
C ALA A 106 22.35 -2.10 17.32
N VAL A 107 22.99 -3.03 16.60
CA VAL A 107 23.21 -4.40 17.08
C VAL A 107 24.16 -4.42 18.27
N ILE A 108 25.25 -3.65 18.22
CA ILE A 108 26.22 -3.55 19.33
C ILE A 108 25.55 -2.94 20.56
N GLU A 109 24.75 -1.88 20.43
CA GLU A 109 23.98 -1.31 21.54
C GLU A 109 23.09 -2.36 22.21
N VAL A 110 22.33 -3.13 21.43
CA VAL A 110 21.48 -4.23 21.97
C VAL A 110 22.31 -5.28 22.69
N ILE A 111 23.40 -5.73 22.11
CA ILE A 111 24.28 -6.77 22.67
C ILE A 111 24.93 -6.27 23.98
N GLU A 112 25.48 -5.07 23.99
CA GLU A 112 26.16 -4.49 25.16
C GLU A 112 25.18 -4.14 26.29
N SER A 113 23.90 -3.95 25.97
CA SER A 113 22.83 -3.83 26.96
C SER A 113 22.45 -5.16 27.62
N GLY A 114 23.09 -6.28 27.25
CA GLY A 114 22.91 -7.57 27.90
C GLY A 114 21.75 -8.44 27.37
N ILE A 115 21.11 -8.06 26.28
CA ILE A 115 20.00 -8.83 25.66
C ILE A 115 20.55 -10.11 25.02
N PRO A 116 20.04 -11.31 25.43
CA PRO A 116 20.65 -12.59 25.06
C PRO A 116 20.39 -13.02 23.61
N LEU A 117 19.32 -12.54 22.97
CA LEU A 117 18.92 -12.93 21.61
C LEU A 117 18.71 -11.72 20.73
N VAL A 118 19.42 -11.66 19.63
CA VAL A 118 19.28 -10.60 18.61
C VAL A 118 18.99 -11.23 17.25
N VAL A 119 17.93 -10.79 16.61
CA VAL A 119 17.54 -11.20 15.25
C VAL A 119 17.75 -10.00 14.31
N LEU A 120 18.73 -10.12 13.42
CA LEU A 120 19.15 -9.08 12.49
C LEU A 120 18.59 -9.37 11.09
N ILE A 121 17.63 -8.55 10.68
CA ILE A 121 16.92 -8.71 9.41
C ILE A 121 17.75 -8.15 8.23
N THR A 122 18.53 -7.12 8.48
CA THR A 122 19.28 -6.34 7.50
C THR A 122 20.22 -7.20 6.66
N GLU A 123 20.19 -6.97 5.35
CA GLU A 123 21.11 -7.57 4.37
C GLU A 123 22.25 -6.61 3.97
N GLY A 124 23.31 -7.16 3.38
CA GLY A 124 24.39 -6.39 2.76
C GLY A 124 25.28 -5.63 3.73
N ILE A 125 25.39 -6.07 4.98
CA ILE A 125 26.26 -5.45 5.98
C ILE A 125 27.74 -5.74 5.63
N PRO A 126 28.61 -4.72 5.67
CA PRO A 126 30.03 -4.91 5.38
C PRO A 126 30.68 -5.95 6.30
N LEU A 127 31.51 -6.82 5.74
CA LEU A 127 32.15 -7.94 6.46
C LEU A 127 32.92 -7.48 7.70
N ARG A 128 33.53 -6.29 7.66
CA ARG A 128 34.19 -5.68 8.81
C ARG A 128 33.21 -5.47 9.98
N ASP A 129 32.05 -4.89 9.67
CA ASP A 129 31.04 -4.56 10.68
C ASP A 129 30.42 -5.86 11.25
N VAL A 130 30.20 -6.87 10.42
CA VAL A 130 29.79 -8.20 10.89
C VAL A 130 30.80 -8.80 11.87
N ARG A 131 32.11 -8.69 11.61
CA ARG A 131 33.15 -9.18 12.53
C ARG A 131 33.12 -8.45 13.87
N GLU A 132 32.88 -7.17 13.89
CA GLU A 132 32.75 -6.38 15.13
C GLU A 132 31.52 -6.81 15.92
N MET A 133 30.37 -6.98 15.28
CA MET A 133 29.14 -7.52 15.91
C MET A 133 29.35 -8.91 16.48
N LEU A 134 29.99 -9.82 15.74
CA LEU A 134 30.30 -11.18 16.21
C LEU A 134 31.24 -11.16 17.42
N ALA A 135 32.24 -10.29 17.43
CA ALA A 135 33.12 -10.13 18.57
C ALA A 135 32.38 -9.63 19.82
N ALA A 136 31.46 -8.65 19.63
CA ALA A 136 30.58 -8.18 20.71
C ALA A 136 29.65 -9.29 21.21
N ALA A 137 29.00 -10.04 20.32
CA ALA A 137 28.11 -11.13 20.66
C ALA A 137 28.80 -12.22 21.49
N ARG A 138 30.03 -12.60 21.11
CA ARG A 138 30.83 -13.57 21.86
C ARG A 138 31.19 -13.08 23.26
N ARG A 139 31.66 -11.82 23.39
CA ARG A 139 32.01 -11.24 24.68
C ARG A 139 30.82 -11.16 25.63
N ASN A 140 29.65 -10.88 25.09
CA ASN A 140 28.42 -10.70 25.88
C ASN A 140 27.56 -11.97 25.97
N ARG A 141 27.99 -13.10 25.40
CA ARG A 141 27.22 -14.36 25.39
C ARG A 141 25.82 -14.14 24.82
N THR A 142 25.74 -13.42 23.71
CA THR A 142 24.50 -13.15 22.96
C THR A 142 24.43 -14.04 21.72
N VAL A 143 23.28 -14.65 21.46
CA VAL A 143 23.01 -15.35 20.22
C VAL A 143 22.55 -14.30 19.19
N LEU A 144 23.31 -14.15 18.10
CA LEU A 144 22.99 -13.29 16.98
C LEU A 144 22.52 -14.15 15.81
N ILE A 145 21.29 -13.99 15.35
CA ILE A 145 20.71 -14.62 14.15
C ILE A 145 20.69 -13.60 13.02
N GLY A 146 21.25 -13.95 11.85
CA GLY A 146 21.35 -13.02 10.70
C GLY A 146 22.78 -12.49 10.56
N GLY A 147 23.20 -11.51 9.66
CA GLY A 147 22.39 -10.72 8.69
C GLY A 147 21.70 -11.48 7.54
N ASN A 148 20.83 -10.68 6.92
CA ASN A 148 19.95 -11.15 5.87
C ASN A 148 19.07 -12.33 6.33
N SER A 149 18.45 -12.20 7.50
CA SER A 149 17.60 -13.22 8.09
C SER A 149 16.12 -12.86 7.91
N PRO A 150 15.26 -13.82 7.54
CA PRO A 150 13.80 -13.62 7.58
C PRO A 150 13.25 -13.65 9.02
N GLY A 151 14.08 -14.01 10.00
CA GLY A 151 13.68 -14.12 11.39
C GLY A 151 13.54 -15.57 11.89
N ILE A 152 12.88 -15.67 13.01
CA ILE A 152 12.61 -16.93 13.71
C ILE A 152 11.14 -17.01 14.14
N ILE A 153 10.61 -18.23 14.21
CA ILE A 153 9.26 -18.48 14.72
C ILE A 153 9.22 -19.80 15.50
N PHE A 154 8.61 -19.73 16.67
CA PHE A 154 8.37 -20.86 17.57
C PHE A 154 6.86 -21.00 17.77
N PRO A 155 6.18 -21.77 16.90
CA PRO A 155 4.71 -21.86 16.92
C PRO A 155 4.14 -22.32 18.27
N PRO A 156 4.72 -23.32 18.94
CA PRO A 156 4.21 -23.76 20.24
C PRO A 156 4.32 -22.69 21.34
N GLU A 157 5.30 -21.80 21.27
CA GLU A 157 5.54 -20.73 22.23
C GLU A 157 4.81 -19.42 21.85
N GLN A 158 4.21 -19.39 20.65
CA GLN A 158 3.60 -18.20 20.06
C GLN A 158 4.57 -17.00 20.00
N VAL A 159 5.82 -17.28 19.68
CA VAL A 159 6.86 -16.27 19.50
C VAL A 159 7.31 -16.23 18.05
N LYS A 160 7.26 -15.05 17.46
CA LYS A 160 7.75 -14.72 16.14
C LYS A 160 8.60 -13.46 16.25
N ILE A 161 9.83 -13.53 15.73
CA ILE A 161 10.76 -12.39 15.70
C ILE A 161 11.29 -12.24 14.28
N GLY A 162 10.81 -11.23 13.56
CA GLY A 162 11.15 -11.00 12.16
C GLY A 162 9.95 -11.03 11.23
N MET A 163 10.18 -11.36 9.94
CA MET A 163 9.19 -11.29 8.87
C MET A 163 8.61 -12.65 8.43
N LEU A 164 8.99 -13.75 9.10
CA LEU A 164 8.47 -15.07 8.75
C LEU A 164 6.94 -15.08 8.74
N PRO A 165 6.28 -15.59 7.68
CA PRO A 165 4.83 -15.71 7.65
C PRO A 165 4.36 -16.78 8.63
N ASP A 166 3.26 -16.48 9.32
CA ASP A 166 2.62 -17.36 10.32
C ASP A 166 1.55 -18.28 9.73
N VAL A 167 1.21 -18.08 8.47
CA VAL A 167 0.16 -18.84 7.76
C VAL A 167 0.42 -20.34 7.67
N PHE A 168 1.69 -20.76 7.72
CA PHE A 168 2.09 -22.18 7.64
C PHE A 168 1.91 -22.95 8.94
N TYR A 169 1.46 -22.29 10.01
CA TYR A 169 1.30 -22.90 11.31
C TYR A 169 -0.17 -22.91 11.69
N PRO A 170 -0.89 -24.04 11.50
CA PRO A 170 -2.30 -24.14 11.84
C PRO A 170 -2.53 -23.87 13.32
N GLU A 171 -3.56 -23.11 13.67
CA GLU A 171 -3.93 -22.79 15.06
C GLU A 171 -4.22 -24.06 15.89
N GLU A 172 -4.57 -25.15 15.23
CA GLU A 172 -4.87 -26.44 15.84
C GLU A 172 -3.62 -27.26 16.18
N THR A 173 -2.42 -26.83 15.78
CA THR A 173 -1.17 -27.32 16.37
C THR A 173 -0.95 -26.76 17.78
N ALA A 174 -1.93 -25.96 18.27
CA ALA A 174 -1.98 -25.51 19.63
C ALA A 174 -1.83 -26.66 20.65
N PRO A 175 -1.12 -26.42 21.73
CA PRO A 175 -0.55 -27.43 22.65
C PRO A 175 -1.52 -28.42 23.30
N GLY A 176 -2.80 -28.19 23.20
CA GLY A 176 -3.78 -29.04 23.89
C GLY A 176 -4.11 -30.38 23.23
N LYS A 177 -3.90 -30.52 21.89
CA LYS A 177 -4.28 -31.76 21.17
C LYS A 177 -3.09 -32.53 20.59
N PHE A 178 -2.00 -31.88 20.21
CA PHE A 178 -0.89 -32.55 19.51
C PHE A 178 0.45 -32.46 20.25
N GLY A 179 0.51 -31.73 21.35
CA GLY A 179 1.73 -31.48 22.11
C GLY A 179 2.70 -30.55 21.36
N PRO A 180 3.78 -30.11 22.01
CA PRO A 180 4.78 -29.21 21.45
C PRO A 180 5.76 -29.88 20.49
N LYS A 181 5.58 -31.18 20.18
CA LYS A 181 6.51 -31.95 19.34
C LYS A 181 6.37 -31.64 17.88
N GLY A 182 7.49 -31.62 17.16
CA GLY A 182 7.50 -31.38 15.75
C GLY A 182 8.90 -31.41 15.12
N VAL A 183 8.95 -30.92 13.87
CA VAL A 183 10.18 -30.77 13.11
C VAL A 183 10.73 -29.36 13.33
N THR A 184 12.05 -29.25 13.54
CA THR A 184 12.74 -27.96 13.50
C THR A 184 13.34 -27.73 12.13
N ILE A 185 13.11 -26.55 11.53
CA ILE A 185 13.69 -26.14 10.25
C ILE A 185 14.73 -25.04 10.48
N ILE A 186 15.93 -25.21 9.92
CA ILE A 186 17.00 -24.19 9.93
C ILE A 186 17.45 -23.93 8.49
N SER A 187 17.38 -22.68 8.03
CA SER A 187 17.68 -22.37 6.63
C SER A 187 18.56 -21.13 6.50
N ARG A 188 19.47 -21.16 5.52
CA ARG A 188 20.19 -19.96 5.08
C ARG A 188 19.30 -19.04 4.24
N SER A 189 18.45 -19.62 3.40
CA SER A 189 17.57 -18.88 2.49
C SER A 189 16.17 -18.72 3.04
N GLY A 190 15.66 -17.47 3.07
CA GLY A 190 14.28 -17.18 3.47
C GLY A 190 13.26 -17.80 2.51
N ALA A 191 13.47 -17.70 1.21
CA ALA A 191 12.57 -18.26 0.20
C ALA A 191 12.45 -19.79 0.33
N ILE A 192 13.58 -20.49 0.47
CA ILE A 192 13.58 -21.95 0.65
C ILE A 192 12.92 -22.33 1.98
N LEU A 193 13.15 -21.55 3.02
CA LEU A 193 12.51 -21.74 4.33
C LEU A 193 10.98 -21.73 4.23
N TYR A 194 10.43 -20.73 3.50
CA TYR A 194 8.98 -20.64 3.27
C TYR A 194 8.44 -21.86 2.53
N HIS A 195 9.10 -22.24 1.43
CA HIS A 195 8.70 -23.43 0.66
C HIS A 195 8.76 -24.72 1.46
N MET A 196 9.76 -24.90 2.30
CA MET A 196 9.84 -26.08 3.17
C MET A 196 8.77 -26.08 4.24
N SER A 197 8.50 -24.92 4.85
CA SER A 197 7.44 -24.79 5.86
C SER A 197 6.07 -25.11 5.27
N ASP A 198 5.76 -24.58 4.08
CA ASP A 198 4.53 -24.88 3.36
C ASP A 198 4.42 -26.37 2.98
N ALA A 199 5.49 -26.95 2.41
CA ALA A 199 5.53 -28.35 2.01
C ALA A 199 5.31 -29.31 3.19
N LEU A 200 5.94 -29.05 4.33
CA LEU A 200 5.76 -29.87 5.53
C LEU A 200 4.37 -29.70 6.14
N ALA A 201 3.84 -28.47 6.20
CA ALA A 201 2.50 -28.20 6.66
C ALA A 201 1.44 -28.84 5.77
N SER A 202 1.58 -28.77 4.44
CA SER A 202 0.68 -29.43 3.49
C SER A 202 0.71 -30.97 3.59
N ALA A 203 1.76 -31.51 4.17
CA ALA A 203 1.89 -32.93 4.45
C ALA A 203 1.43 -33.36 5.85
N GLY A 204 0.85 -32.44 6.64
CA GLY A 204 0.37 -32.67 8.01
C GLY A 204 1.49 -32.78 9.04
N ILE A 205 2.66 -32.16 8.78
CA ILE A 205 3.84 -32.22 9.64
C ILE A 205 3.98 -30.91 10.42
N ALA A 206 3.84 -31.00 11.75
CA ALA A 206 3.99 -29.87 12.64
C ALA A 206 5.45 -29.41 12.75
N GLN A 207 5.63 -28.10 12.86
CA GLN A 207 6.93 -27.47 13.03
C GLN A 207 6.99 -26.80 14.40
N ASN A 208 7.95 -27.19 15.23
CA ASN A 208 8.11 -26.65 16.58
C ASN A 208 9.06 -25.44 16.62
N ALA A 209 9.96 -25.31 15.65
CA ALA A 209 10.79 -24.13 15.47
C ALA A 209 11.18 -23.96 13.99
N VAL A 210 11.23 -22.73 13.53
CA VAL A 210 11.68 -22.37 12.18
C VAL A 210 12.64 -21.20 12.31
N ILE A 211 13.87 -21.38 11.83
CA ILE A 211 14.98 -20.47 12.07
C ILE A 211 15.65 -20.11 10.75
N GLY A 212 15.58 -18.85 10.37
CA GLY A 212 16.32 -18.31 9.24
C GLY A 212 17.66 -17.74 9.69
N ILE A 213 18.76 -18.43 9.41
CA ILE A 213 20.10 -18.00 9.85
C ILE A 213 20.71 -16.90 9.00
N GLY A 214 20.19 -16.69 7.78
CA GLY A 214 20.62 -15.63 6.87
C GLY A 214 21.49 -16.09 5.71
N GLY A 215 21.40 -15.34 4.60
CA GLY A 215 22.07 -15.62 3.32
C GLY A 215 23.33 -14.81 3.04
N ASP A 216 23.75 -13.91 3.93
CA ASP A 216 24.97 -13.13 3.76
C ASP A 216 26.23 -14.01 3.86
N ALA A 217 27.35 -13.53 3.30
CA ALA A 217 28.62 -14.24 3.30
C ALA A 217 29.17 -14.52 4.70
N ALA A 218 28.86 -13.63 5.67
CA ALA A 218 29.12 -13.82 7.09
C ALA A 218 27.83 -13.54 7.88
N ILE A 219 27.47 -14.48 8.73
CA ILE A 219 26.24 -14.43 9.53
C ILE A 219 26.58 -14.66 11.01
N GLY A 220 25.60 -14.38 11.86
CA GLY A 220 25.72 -14.59 13.31
C GLY A 220 25.92 -16.03 13.69
N SER A 221 24.82 -16.75 13.92
CA SER A 221 24.85 -18.17 14.27
C SER A 221 24.80 -19.05 13.02
N THR A 222 25.50 -20.19 13.08
CA THR A 222 25.67 -21.15 11.99
C THR A 222 24.93 -22.46 12.27
N PHE A 223 24.91 -23.40 11.31
CA PHE A 223 24.36 -24.75 11.54
C PHE A 223 25.03 -25.47 12.71
N VAL A 224 26.38 -25.33 12.86
CA VAL A 224 27.14 -25.97 13.96
C VAL A 224 26.72 -25.43 15.32
N ASP A 225 26.32 -24.18 15.39
CA ASP A 225 25.85 -23.54 16.63
C ASP A 225 24.42 -23.96 17.00
N LEU A 226 23.54 -24.09 16.03
CA LEU A 226 22.10 -24.23 16.28
C LEU A 226 21.59 -25.66 16.20
N VAL A 227 22.11 -26.51 15.29
CA VAL A 227 21.58 -27.87 15.12
C VAL A 227 21.74 -28.71 16.40
N PRO A 228 22.88 -28.72 17.09
CA PRO A 228 23.00 -29.45 18.37
C PRO A 228 22.04 -28.93 19.45
N LEU A 229 21.87 -27.60 19.51
CA LEU A 229 21.00 -26.93 20.46
C LEU A 229 19.54 -27.40 20.31
N VAL A 230 19.01 -27.36 19.07
CA VAL A 230 17.64 -27.77 18.79
C VAL A 230 17.45 -29.30 18.90
N MET A 231 18.47 -30.09 18.61
CA MET A 231 18.42 -31.53 18.77
C MET A 231 18.33 -31.97 20.23
N ASN A 232 18.91 -31.19 21.14
CA ASN A 232 18.81 -31.47 22.58
C ASN A 232 17.44 -31.08 23.17
N TYR A 233 16.61 -30.32 22.44
CA TYR A 233 15.28 -29.99 22.90
C TYR A 233 14.33 -31.21 22.78
N PRO A 234 13.65 -31.64 23.85
CA PRO A 234 12.87 -32.89 23.88
C PRO A 234 11.75 -32.93 22.82
N ASN A 235 11.21 -31.78 22.46
CA ASN A 235 10.07 -31.69 21.53
C ASN A 235 10.49 -31.63 20.06
N THR A 236 11.76 -31.44 19.72
CA THR A 236 12.27 -31.61 18.36
C THR A 236 12.42 -33.10 18.08
N GLU A 237 11.73 -33.62 17.09
CA GLU A 237 11.80 -35.08 16.75
C GLU A 237 12.70 -35.32 15.54
N LEU A 238 12.86 -34.31 14.67
CA LEU A 238 13.72 -34.34 13.49
C LEU A 238 14.14 -32.89 13.16
N VAL A 239 15.34 -32.74 12.64
CA VAL A 239 15.82 -31.44 12.13
C VAL A 239 15.90 -31.47 10.62
N VAL A 240 15.42 -30.42 9.98
CA VAL A 240 15.61 -30.16 8.53
C VAL A 240 16.51 -28.96 8.39
N ILE A 241 17.55 -29.06 7.57
CA ILE A 241 18.35 -27.91 7.17
C ILE A 241 18.20 -27.61 5.68
N ALA A 242 18.18 -26.32 5.34
CA ALA A 242 18.31 -25.87 3.98
C ALA A 242 19.64 -25.14 3.79
N GLY A 243 20.53 -25.79 3.08
CA GLY A 243 21.80 -25.25 2.63
C GLY A 243 21.72 -24.71 1.20
N GLU A 244 22.77 -24.01 0.81
CA GLU A 244 22.93 -23.47 -0.53
C GLU A 244 24.40 -23.47 -0.93
N ILE A 245 24.68 -23.36 -2.24
CA ILE A 245 26.06 -23.22 -2.72
C ILE A 245 26.75 -21.99 -2.11
N GLY A 246 28.07 -22.02 -2.07
CA GLY A 246 28.89 -20.98 -1.45
C GLY A 246 29.11 -21.15 0.04
N GLY A 247 30.23 -20.64 0.52
CA GLY A 247 30.69 -20.87 1.90
C GLY A 247 30.93 -22.37 2.20
N ILE A 248 31.15 -22.70 3.46
CA ILE A 248 31.52 -24.07 3.91
C ILE A 248 30.71 -24.51 5.14
N GLN A 249 29.51 -23.94 5.36
CA GLN A 249 28.77 -24.17 6.59
C GLN A 249 28.24 -25.63 6.68
N GLU A 250 27.79 -26.17 5.56
CA GLU A 250 27.26 -27.52 5.48
C GLU A 250 28.39 -28.56 5.61
N GLU A 251 29.55 -28.29 5.04
CA GLU A 251 30.74 -29.12 5.21
C GLU A 251 31.24 -29.09 6.66
N ARG A 252 31.25 -27.91 7.30
CA ARG A 252 31.60 -27.79 8.73
C ARG A 252 30.62 -28.53 9.64
N LEU A 253 29.33 -28.44 9.34
CA LEU A 253 28.34 -29.24 10.07
C LEU A 253 28.62 -30.74 9.93
N ALA A 254 28.90 -31.20 8.71
CA ALA A 254 29.22 -32.59 8.44
C ALA A 254 30.48 -33.05 9.20
N GLU A 255 31.51 -32.20 9.25
CA GLU A 255 32.74 -32.45 10.01
C GLU A 255 32.45 -32.53 11.54
N ASP A 256 31.68 -31.58 12.08
CA ASP A 256 31.32 -31.58 13.51
C ASP A 256 30.48 -32.84 13.89
N ILE A 257 29.56 -33.28 13.02
CA ILE A 257 28.81 -34.52 13.22
C ILE A 257 29.74 -35.74 13.27
N LEU A 258 30.77 -35.78 12.42
CA LEU A 258 31.71 -36.91 12.43
C LEU A 258 32.62 -36.94 13.66
N VAL A 259 33.01 -35.74 14.16
CA VAL A 259 33.89 -35.59 15.31
C VAL A 259 33.12 -35.73 16.64
N HIS A 260 31.89 -35.23 16.69
CA HIS A 260 31.06 -35.15 17.89
C HIS A 260 29.66 -35.74 17.69
N PRO A 261 29.51 -37.01 17.28
CA PRO A 261 28.21 -37.60 16.96
C PRO A 261 27.20 -37.57 18.11
N GLU A 262 27.67 -37.55 19.34
CA GLU A 262 26.84 -37.45 20.56
C GLU A 262 26.02 -36.13 20.65
N ARG A 263 26.47 -35.08 19.94
CA ARG A 263 25.76 -33.80 19.88
C ARG A 263 24.54 -33.83 18.93
N TYR A 264 24.42 -34.88 18.11
CA TYR A 264 23.43 -35.00 17.04
C TYR A 264 22.56 -36.27 17.20
N PRO A 265 21.83 -36.40 18.32
CA PRO A 265 21.12 -37.64 18.68
C PRO A 265 19.83 -37.89 17.86
N LYS A 266 19.40 -36.94 17.02
CA LYS A 266 18.15 -37.03 16.28
C LYS A 266 18.37 -37.04 14.77
N PRO A 267 17.39 -37.55 13.98
CA PRO A 267 17.50 -37.55 12.53
C PRO A 267 17.67 -36.12 11.94
N LEU A 268 18.58 -36.04 10.95
CA LEU A 268 18.83 -34.81 10.19
C LEU A 268 18.56 -35.06 8.70
N VAL A 269 17.79 -34.18 8.08
CA VAL A 269 17.53 -34.17 6.65
C VAL A 269 18.01 -32.82 6.10
N ALA A 270 18.74 -32.86 4.99
CA ALA A 270 19.30 -31.66 4.37
C ALA A 270 18.78 -31.49 2.94
N LEU A 271 18.26 -30.32 2.64
CA LEU A 271 18.00 -29.84 1.27
C LEU A 271 19.14 -28.87 0.90
N VAL A 272 19.93 -29.17 -0.13
CA VAL A 272 20.98 -28.28 -0.63
C VAL A 272 20.55 -27.72 -1.97
N SER A 273 20.47 -26.40 -2.11
CA SER A 273 20.10 -25.74 -3.36
C SER A 273 21.32 -25.39 -4.21
N GLY A 274 21.09 -25.22 -5.53
CA GLY A 274 22.12 -24.75 -6.46
C GLY A 274 22.81 -25.85 -7.27
N ALA A 275 22.19 -27.04 -7.43
CA ALA A 275 22.77 -28.15 -8.24
C ALA A 275 23.14 -27.76 -9.67
N HIS A 276 22.45 -26.78 -10.27
CA HIS A 276 22.68 -26.31 -11.65
C HIS A 276 23.17 -24.85 -11.70
N ALA A 277 23.67 -24.32 -10.60
CA ALA A 277 24.17 -22.96 -10.56
C ALA A 277 25.52 -22.84 -11.31
N PRO A 278 25.67 -21.85 -12.19
CA PRO A 278 26.94 -21.64 -12.89
C PRO A 278 28.02 -21.13 -11.93
N GLU A 279 29.24 -21.61 -12.09
CA GLU A 279 30.40 -21.13 -11.33
C GLU A 279 30.67 -19.65 -11.60
N GLY A 280 31.18 -18.94 -10.61
CA GLY A 280 31.51 -17.51 -10.68
C GLY A 280 30.32 -16.54 -10.68
N LYS A 281 29.08 -17.05 -10.60
CA LYS A 281 27.88 -16.23 -10.53
C LYS A 281 27.24 -16.29 -9.12
N THR A 282 26.93 -15.13 -8.57
CA THR A 282 26.16 -15.05 -7.32
C THR A 282 24.71 -15.42 -7.58
N MET A 283 24.15 -16.32 -6.78
CA MET A 283 22.81 -16.87 -6.92
C MET A 283 21.94 -16.48 -5.72
N GLY A 284 21.11 -15.46 -5.90
CA GLY A 284 20.12 -15.02 -4.90
C GLY A 284 20.68 -14.25 -3.70
N HIS A 285 21.74 -14.75 -3.05
CA HIS A 285 22.35 -14.11 -1.88
C HIS A 285 23.85 -13.84 -2.10
N ALA A 286 24.39 -12.84 -1.40
CA ALA A 286 25.80 -12.49 -1.49
C ALA A 286 26.75 -13.65 -1.11
N GLY A 287 26.30 -14.55 -0.22
CA GLY A 287 27.04 -15.75 0.18
C GLY A 287 26.88 -16.96 -0.76
N ALA A 288 25.96 -16.92 -1.71
CA ALA A 288 25.66 -18.03 -2.64
C ALA A 288 26.48 -17.94 -3.93
N ILE A 289 27.80 -18.04 -3.82
CA ILE A 289 28.74 -17.99 -4.94
C ILE A 289 29.78 -19.08 -4.79
N VAL A 290 30.11 -19.77 -5.91
CA VAL A 290 31.22 -20.71 -5.99
C VAL A 290 32.29 -20.13 -6.93
N THR A 291 33.50 -19.95 -6.44
CA THR A 291 34.64 -19.48 -7.25
C THR A 291 35.05 -20.58 -8.20
N PRO A 292 35.31 -20.30 -9.49
CA PRO A 292 35.80 -21.30 -10.46
C PRO A 292 37.01 -22.06 -9.95
N GLY A 293 36.97 -23.40 -10.03
CA GLY A 293 38.05 -24.28 -9.57
C GLY A 293 38.11 -24.51 -8.05
N GLN A 294 37.14 -24.07 -7.28
CA GLN A 294 37.06 -24.26 -5.83
C GLN A 294 36.64 -25.72 -5.50
N ALA A 295 37.38 -26.39 -4.62
CA ALA A 295 37.10 -27.79 -4.25
C ALA A 295 35.93 -27.96 -3.25
N TYR A 296 35.51 -26.89 -2.57
CA TYR A 296 34.44 -26.87 -1.55
C TYR A 296 33.49 -25.70 -1.76
N GLY A 297 32.36 -25.74 -1.06
CA GLY A 297 31.29 -24.76 -1.27
C GLY A 297 30.42 -25.04 -2.51
N THR A 298 30.72 -26.07 -3.26
CA THR A 298 29.91 -26.53 -4.40
C THR A 298 28.74 -27.38 -3.90
N PHE A 299 27.68 -27.52 -4.71
CA PHE A 299 26.60 -28.45 -4.42
C PHE A 299 27.14 -29.88 -4.18
N LYS A 300 28.07 -30.34 -5.03
CA LYS A 300 28.67 -31.67 -4.94
C LYS A 300 29.43 -31.86 -3.62
N SER A 301 30.35 -30.94 -3.29
CA SER A 301 31.14 -31.04 -2.05
C SER A 301 30.27 -31.07 -0.77
N LYS A 302 29.24 -30.24 -0.73
CA LYS A 302 28.29 -30.20 0.40
C LYS A 302 27.51 -31.50 0.53
N LYS A 303 26.94 -31.98 -0.59
CA LYS A 303 26.20 -33.23 -0.62
C LYS A 303 27.09 -34.41 -0.17
N GLU A 304 28.29 -34.57 -0.75
CA GLU A 304 29.20 -35.64 -0.37
C GLU A 304 29.65 -35.57 1.10
N ALA A 305 29.88 -34.37 1.63
CA ALA A 305 30.24 -34.19 3.03
C ALA A 305 29.10 -34.61 3.97
N LEU A 306 27.88 -34.14 3.72
CA LEU A 306 26.71 -34.48 4.51
C LEU A 306 26.36 -35.97 4.44
N GLU A 307 26.42 -36.58 3.26
CA GLU A 307 26.17 -38.01 3.09
C GLU A 307 27.25 -38.89 3.82
N ARG A 308 28.51 -38.49 3.84
CA ARG A 308 29.56 -39.13 4.65
C ARG A 308 29.25 -39.04 6.16
N ALA A 309 28.66 -37.93 6.60
CA ALA A 309 28.18 -37.74 7.97
C ALA A 309 26.83 -38.44 8.26
N ARG A 310 26.34 -39.29 7.34
CA ARG A 310 25.07 -40.02 7.41
C ARG A 310 23.83 -39.10 7.50
N VAL A 311 23.95 -37.89 7.03
CA VAL A 311 22.81 -36.98 6.84
C VAL A 311 22.07 -37.37 5.56
N THR A 312 20.75 -37.40 5.63
CA THR A 312 19.93 -37.64 4.42
C THR A 312 19.84 -36.38 3.61
N VAL A 313 20.44 -36.37 2.43
CA VAL A 313 20.39 -35.25 1.50
C VAL A 313 19.30 -35.49 0.47
N VAL A 314 18.42 -34.51 0.30
CA VAL A 314 17.29 -34.52 -0.65
C VAL A 314 17.48 -33.44 -1.72
N ASN A 315 16.90 -33.65 -2.91
CA ASN A 315 17.07 -32.77 -4.05
C ASN A 315 15.82 -31.93 -4.36
N SER A 316 14.70 -32.24 -3.76
CA SER A 316 13.42 -31.54 -3.99
C SER A 316 12.58 -31.49 -2.72
N GLN A 317 11.55 -30.62 -2.75
CA GLN A 317 10.54 -30.56 -1.68
C GLN A 317 9.74 -31.87 -1.55
N TYR A 318 9.49 -32.53 -2.67
CA TYR A 318 8.80 -33.80 -2.68
C TYR A 318 9.62 -34.87 -1.96
N ASP A 319 10.91 -35.00 -2.29
CA ASP A 319 11.83 -35.90 -1.59
C ASP A 319 11.96 -35.55 -0.11
N LEU A 320 11.89 -34.26 0.25
CA LEU A 320 11.90 -33.81 1.62
C LEU A 320 10.71 -34.37 2.42
N ILE A 321 9.49 -34.27 1.88
CA ILE A 321 8.28 -34.77 2.52
C ILE A 321 8.42 -36.30 2.76
N GLU A 322 8.83 -37.03 1.75
CA GLU A 322 9.01 -38.50 1.84
C GLU A 322 10.11 -38.88 2.84
N ALA A 323 11.24 -38.18 2.82
CA ALA A 323 12.33 -38.39 3.76
C ALA A 323 11.93 -38.13 5.22
N VAL A 324 11.13 -37.10 5.47
CA VAL A 324 10.63 -36.77 6.81
C VAL A 324 9.56 -37.77 7.25
N LYS A 325 8.56 -38.07 6.40
CA LYS A 325 7.50 -39.06 6.74
C LYS A 325 8.05 -40.46 7.04
N SER A 326 9.02 -40.92 6.25
CA SER A 326 9.63 -42.26 6.46
C SER A 326 10.32 -42.41 7.82
N ARG A 327 10.83 -41.28 8.38
CA ARG A 327 11.49 -41.26 9.69
C ARG A 327 10.54 -41.06 10.84
N LEU A 328 9.59 -40.16 10.70
CA LEU A 328 8.61 -39.84 11.76
C LEU A 328 7.54 -40.95 11.89
N LYS A 329 7.16 -41.56 10.75
CA LYS A 329 6.11 -42.59 10.66
C LYS A 329 4.75 -42.14 11.25
N LYS A 330 4.48 -40.85 11.21
CA LYS A 330 3.23 -40.25 11.72
C LYS A 330 2.98 -38.90 11.03
N THR A 331 1.74 -38.43 11.10
CA THR A 331 1.34 -37.05 10.88
C THR A 331 0.90 -36.41 12.19
N TYR A 332 0.93 -35.10 12.28
CA TYR A 332 0.56 -34.34 13.47
C TYR A 332 -0.86 -33.79 13.39
N PHE A 333 -1.33 -33.53 12.18
CA PHE A 333 -2.67 -33.04 11.91
C PHE A 333 -3.12 -33.50 10.52
N ASP A 334 -4.42 -33.34 10.24
CA ASP A 334 -5.00 -33.65 8.94
C ASP A 334 -4.56 -32.60 7.89
N PRO A 335 -3.88 -33.01 6.80
CA PRO A 335 -3.50 -32.10 5.73
C PRO A 335 -4.66 -31.31 5.12
N GLU A 336 -5.87 -31.88 5.06
CA GLU A 336 -7.07 -31.22 4.52
C GLU A 336 -7.38 -29.92 5.28
N ARG A 337 -7.18 -29.88 6.59
CA ARG A 337 -7.37 -28.67 7.40
C ARG A 337 -6.39 -27.56 7.04
N TYR A 338 -5.16 -27.91 6.67
CA TYR A 338 -4.20 -26.93 6.17
C TYR A 338 -4.67 -26.35 4.84
N TYR A 339 -5.12 -27.16 3.91
CA TYR A 339 -5.66 -26.71 2.62
C TYR A 339 -6.87 -25.81 2.81
N GLN A 340 -7.81 -26.15 3.67
CA GLN A 340 -8.98 -25.33 3.97
C GLN A 340 -8.58 -23.97 4.56
N LYS A 341 -7.62 -23.97 5.50
CA LYS A 341 -7.06 -22.72 6.05
C LYS A 341 -6.42 -21.87 4.95
N MET A 342 -5.57 -22.45 4.13
CA MET A 342 -4.90 -21.71 3.04
C MET A 342 -5.90 -21.19 2.01
N GLN A 343 -6.92 -21.97 1.67
CA GLN A 343 -8.02 -21.53 0.82
C GLN A 343 -8.77 -20.36 1.45
N HIS A 344 -9.12 -20.44 2.72
CA HIS A 344 -9.80 -19.34 3.43
C HIS A 344 -8.95 -18.06 3.51
N ILE A 345 -7.64 -18.18 3.80
CA ILE A 345 -6.70 -17.05 3.78
C ILE A 345 -6.61 -16.44 2.38
N TRP A 346 -6.57 -17.29 1.35
CA TRP A 346 -6.54 -16.84 -0.03
C TRP A 346 -7.84 -16.12 -0.42
N GLU A 347 -8.99 -16.69 -0.08
CA GLU A 347 -10.31 -16.07 -0.27
C GLU A 347 -10.42 -14.74 0.48
N ALA A 348 -9.95 -14.66 1.71
CA ALA A 348 -9.92 -13.43 2.49
C ALA A 348 -9.00 -12.35 1.86
N LYS A 349 -7.83 -12.74 1.33
CA LYS A 349 -6.95 -11.83 0.59
C LYS A 349 -7.58 -11.35 -0.71
N VAL A 350 -8.30 -12.23 -1.40
CA VAL A 350 -9.05 -11.93 -2.62
C VAL A 350 -10.23 -11.01 -2.33
N ALA A 351 -10.91 -11.21 -1.18
CA ALA A 351 -12.02 -10.37 -0.72
C ALA A 351 -11.54 -9.07 -0.03
N ALA A 352 -10.27 -8.95 0.33
CA ALA A 352 -9.75 -7.73 0.93
C ALA A 352 -9.84 -6.57 -0.05
N PRO A 353 -10.35 -5.40 0.37
CA PRO A 353 -10.44 -4.24 -0.52
C PRO A 353 -9.03 -3.83 -0.98
N SER A 354 -8.75 -4.04 -2.27
CA SER A 354 -7.47 -3.70 -2.90
C SER A 354 -7.29 -2.18 -3.11
N TRP A 355 -8.30 -1.38 -2.77
CA TRP A 355 -8.41 0.05 -3.06
C TRP A 355 -8.60 0.89 -1.79
N GLY A 356 -7.63 0.83 -0.85
CA GLY A 356 -7.59 1.72 0.30
C GLY A 356 -7.12 3.13 -0.08
N THR A 357 -7.70 4.17 0.55
CA THR A 357 -7.26 5.58 0.43
C THR A 357 -7.46 6.31 1.75
N LEU A 358 -6.57 7.27 2.03
CA LEU A 358 -6.70 8.19 3.15
C LEU A 358 -7.33 9.54 2.73
N ILE A 359 -7.63 9.71 1.44
CA ILE A 359 -8.02 11.00 0.86
C ILE A 359 -9.51 11.24 1.04
N THR A 360 -10.35 10.38 0.48
CA THR A 360 -11.80 10.60 0.43
C THR A 360 -12.58 9.34 0.79
N GLU A 361 -13.44 9.46 1.80
CA GLU A 361 -14.44 8.45 2.14
C GLU A 361 -15.78 8.80 1.46
N VAL A 362 -16.37 7.83 0.75
CA VAL A 362 -17.68 7.99 0.11
C VAL A 362 -18.66 7.00 0.70
N LYS A 363 -19.72 7.53 1.32
CA LYS A 363 -20.85 6.77 1.86
C LYS A 363 -22.16 7.26 1.24
N PRO A 364 -23.26 6.51 1.31
CA PRO A 364 -24.54 7.01 0.85
C PRO A 364 -24.85 8.39 1.42
N ASN A 365 -25.08 9.36 0.52
CA ASN A 365 -25.40 10.77 0.83
C ASN A 365 -24.33 11.53 1.65
N ASN A 366 -23.09 11.04 1.66
CA ASN A 366 -22.00 11.71 2.34
C ASN A 366 -20.66 11.51 1.59
N ILE A 367 -19.90 12.58 1.44
CA ILE A 367 -18.55 12.60 0.86
C ILE A 367 -17.66 13.33 1.87
N MET A 368 -16.66 12.65 2.40
CA MET A 368 -15.74 13.20 3.40
C MET A 368 -14.32 13.27 2.81
N ILE A 369 -13.71 14.43 2.83
CA ILE A 369 -12.30 14.64 2.44
C ILE A 369 -11.50 14.88 3.72
N SER A 370 -10.58 13.98 4.04
CA SER A 370 -9.75 14.06 5.26
C SER A 370 -10.55 14.43 6.52
N GLY A 371 -11.74 13.83 6.68
CA GLY A 371 -12.64 14.07 7.82
C GLY A 371 -13.59 15.26 7.69
N TYR A 372 -13.52 16.07 6.64
CA TYR A 372 -14.44 17.20 6.40
C TYR A 372 -15.49 16.85 5.36
N ALA A 373 -16.75 17.15 5.63
CA ALA A 373 -17.83 16.93 4.68
C ALA A 373 -17.71 17.89 3.48
N LEU A 374 -17.70 17.36 2.25
CA LEU A 374 -17.48 18.16 1.03
C LEU A 374 -18.49 19.30 0.88
N GLN A 375 -19.76 19.08 1.24
CA GLN A 375 -20.80 20.13 1.22
C GLN A 375 -20.53 21.29 2.18
N GLN A 376 -19.68 21.12 3.20
CA GLN A 376 -19.24 22.19 4.09
C GLN A 376 -18.04 22.96 3.56
N ILE A 377 -17.29 22.35 2.62
CA ILE A 377 -16.10 22.93 1.98
C ILE A 377 -16.50 23.81 0.79
N VAL A 378 -17.46 23.32 -0.04
CA VAL A 378 -17.92 23.99 -1.27
C VAL A 378 -18.39 25.41 -0.98
N GLY A 379 -17.83 26.38 -1.69
CA GLY A 379 -18.12 27.81 -1.56
C GLY A 379 -17.50 28.51 -0.35
N ARG A 380 -16.81 27.77 0.54
CA ARG A 380 -16.08 28.34 1.70
C ARG A 380 -14.57 28.30 1.52
N LYS A 381 -14.08 27.33 0.74
CA LYS A 381 -12.67 27.12 0.49
C LYS A 381 -12.41 27.10 -1.01
N GLY A 382 -11.29 27.71 -1.44
CA GLY A 382 -10.87 27.73 -2.81
C GLY A 382 -10.23 26.41 -3.25
N LEU A 383 -10.07 26.22 -4.57
CA LEU A 383 -9.57 24.96 -5.13
C LEU A 383 -8.15 24.63 -4.69
N LEU A 384 -7.26 25.60 -4.50
CA LEU A 384 -5.90 25.39 -4.00
C LEU A 384 -5.87 24.93 -2.54
N ASP A 385 -6.74 25.50 -1.70
CA ASP A 385 -6.84 25.11 -0.28
C ASP A 385 -7.38 23.69 -0.15
N VAL A 386 -8.35 23.31 -1.00
CA VAL A 386 -8.88 21.94 -1.05
C VAL A 386 -7.85 20.95 -1.65
N ALA A 387 -7.05 21.37 -2.62
CA ALA A 387 -5.94 20.56 -3.11
C ALA A 387 -4.91 20.27 -2.01
N ASN A 388 -4.64 21.27 -1.14
CA ASN A 388 -3.79 21.05 0.03
C ASN A 388 -4.42 20.04 1.01
N LEU A 389 -5.72 20.16 1.29
CA LEU A 389 -6.44 19.21 2.14
C LEU A 389 -6.36 17.78 1.59
N LEU A 390 -6.53 17.58 0.28
CA LEU A 390 -6.45 16.27 -0.38
C LEU A 390 -5.05 15.62 -0.25
N ILE A 391 -3.98 16.43 -0.28
CA ILE A 391 -2.60 15.93 -0.34
C ILE A 391 -1.93 15.88 1.04
N GLN A 392 -2.19 16.90 1.89
CA GLN A 392 -1.55 17.04 3.21
C GLN A 392 -2.44 16.57 4.36
N GLY A 393 -3.75 16.39 4.11
CA GLY A 393 -4.74 16.02 5.12
C GLY A 393 -5.28 17.20 5.94
N GLU A 394 -4.80 18.43 5.69
CA GLU A 394 -5.19 19.65 6.42
C GLU A 394 -5.31 20.85 5.49
N PHE A 395 -6.06 21.87 5.92
CA PHE A 395 -6.11 23.15 5.19
C PHE A 395 -4.79 23.90 5.34
N ALA A 396 -4.43 24.66 4.30
CA ALA A 396 -3.20 25.45 4.28
C ALA A 396 -3.27 26.63 5.28
N ALA A 397 -2.15 26.91 5.96
CA ALA A 397 -1.99 28.20 6.64
C ALA A 397 -2.04 29.35 5.63
N PRO A 398 -2.48 30.56 6.02
CA PRO A 398 -2.65 31.66 5.08
C PRO A 398 -1.39 31.99 4.25
N GLU A 399 -0.21 31.98 4.89
CA GLU A 399 1.07 32.27 4.24
C GLU A 399 1.41 31.17 3.21
N PHE A 400 1.14 29.90 3.54
CA PHE A 400 1.37 28.79 2.63
C PHE A 400 0.35 28.76 1.49
N LEU A 401 -0.91 29.15 1.75
CA LEU A 401 -1.92 29.28 0.70
C LEU A 401 -1.52 30.36 -0.33
N GLU A 402 -0.90 31.44 0.13
CA GLU A 402 -0.36 32.48 -0.74
C GLU A 402 0.82 31.96 -1.59
N GLU A 403 1.69 31.13 -1.02
CA GLU A 403 2.73 30.44 -1.79
C GLU A 403 2.13 29.52 -2.87
N LEU A 404 1.08 28.73 -2.53
CA LEU A 404 0.39 27.89 -3.49
C LEU A 404 -0.24 28.72 -4.63
N ARG A 405 -0.83 29.87 -4.29
CA ARG A 405 -1.37 30.82 -5.28
C ARG A 405 -0.27 31.30 -6.23
N ALA A 406 0.84 31.76 -5.68
CA ALA A 406 1.96 32.27 -6.49
C ALA A 406 2.52 31.18 -7.42
N ILE A 407 2.66 29.95 -6.95
CA ILE A 407 3.11 28.79 -7.75
C ILE A 407 2.09 28.47 -8.86
N ALA A 408 0.80 28.48 -8.56
CA ALA A 408 -0.25 28.23 -9.55
C ALA A 408 -0.26 29.32 -10.62
N MET A 409 -0.16 30.60 -10.23
CA MET A 409 -0.06 31.71 -11.16
C MET A 409 1.19 31.65 -12.04
N LYS A 410 2.34 31.26 -11.47
CA LYS A 410 3.56 31.01 -12.24
C LYS A 410 3.33 29.91 -13.30
N GLY A 411 2.54 28.87 -12.99
CA GLY A 411 2.13 27.86 -13.97
C GLY A 411 1.25 28.41 -15.06
N ALA A 412 0.23 29.21 -14.72
CA ALA A 412 -0.73 29.81 -15.65
C ALA A 412 -0.10 30.83 -16.63
N LEU A 413 0.90 31.57 -16.14
CA LEU A 413 1.57 32.60 -16.93
C LEU A 413 2.63 32.04 -17.91
N LYS A 414 3.02 30.76 -17.76
CA LYS A 414 3.92 30.11 -18.73
C LYS A 414 3.16 29.79 -20.03
N PRO A 415 3.74 30.04 -21.20
CA PRO A 415 3.10 29.73 -22.48
C PRO A 415 2.83 28.21 -22.57
N GLU A 416 1.77 27.86 -23.27
CA GLU A 416 1.50 26.47 -23.66
C GLU A 416 2.52 26.00 -24.71
N PRO A 417 2.91 24.73 -24.72
CA PRO A 417 3.65 24.15 -25.82
C PRO A 417 2.77 24.19 -27.09
N SER A 418 3.40 24.36 -28.25
CA SER A 418 2.70 24.24 -29.54
C SER A 418 2.30 22.78 -29.77
N ILE A 419 1.04 22.45 -29.51
CA ILE A 419 0.52 21.07 -29.58
C ILE A 419 -0.46 20.89 -30.77
N GLY A 420 -0.47 21.82 -31.73
CA GLY A 420 -1.41 21.80 -32.86
C GLY A 420 -2.80 22.33 -32.51
N SER A 421 -3.73 22.23 -33.45
CA SER A 421 -5.12 22.63 -33.24
C SER A 421 -5.85 21.74 -32.26
N TYR A 422 -6.79 22.31 -31.51
CA TYR A 422 -7.74 21.58 -30.65
C TYR A 422 -9.12 21.41 -31.33
N GLU A 423 -9.24 21.83 -32.61
CA GLU A 423 -10.48 21.72 -33.38
C GLU A 423 -10.89 20.24 -33.53
N ASP A 424 -12.16 19.99 -33.35
CA ASP A 424 -12.79 18.65 -33.44
C ASP A 424 -12.34 17.61 -32.40
N GLU A 425 -11.51 17.97 -31.42
CA GLU A 425 -11.07 17.05 -30.36
C GLU A 425 -11.92 17.18 -29.10
N ASP A 426 -12.18 16.05 -28.44
CA ASP A 426 -12.84 16.08 -27.12
C ASP A 426 -11.93 16.80 -26.10
N ILE A 427 -12.53 17.63 -25.28
CA ILE A 427 -11.80 18.50 -24.32
C ILE A 427 -10.88 17.71 -23.37
N SER A 428 -11.30 16.52 -22.97
CA SER A 428 -10.50 15.64 -22.09
C SER A 428 -9.28 15.10 -22.83
N GLN A 429 -9.44 14.74 -24.10
CA GLN A 429 -8.35 14.24 -24.93
C GLN A 429 -7.35 15.36 -25.24
N ALA A 430 -7.84 16.54 -25.61
CA ALA A 430 -7.03 17.72 -25.85
C ALA A 430 -6.19 18.10 -24.61
N LEU A 431 -6.81 18.14 -23.43
CA LEU A 431 -6.12 18.45 -22.18
C LEU A 431 -5.14 17.32 -21.79
N ALA A 432 -5.51 16.06 -21.95
CA ALA A 432 -4.62 14.92 -21.65
C ALA A 432 -3.35 14.98 -22.53
N ARG A 433 -3.51 15.25 -23.83
CA ARG A 433 -2.40 15.44 -24.77
C ARG A 433 -1.52 16.63 -24.36
N ALA A 434 -2.13 17.74 -23.95
CA ALA A 434 -1.41 18.92 -23.47
C ALA A 434 -0.57 18.61 -22.22
N LEU A 435 -1.13 17.90 -21.25
CA LEU A 435 -0.44 17.55 -20.01
C LEU A 435 0.74 16.61 -20.26
N ILE A 436 0.58 15.57 -21.10
CA ILE A 436 1.67 14.64 -21.44
C ILE A 436 2.82 15.34 -22.14
N SER A 437 2.49 16.33 -22.98
CA SER A 437 3.48 17.06 -23.77
C SER A 437 4.17 18.20 -23.00
N ASP A 438 3.71 18.52 -21.79
CA ASP A 438 4.21 19.65 -20.99
C ASP A 438 5.54 19.33 -20.29
N LYS A 439 6.63 19.61 -20.98
CA LYS A 439 7.99 19.45 -20.43
C LYS A 439 8.24 20.35 -19.20
N ILE A 440 7.59 21.53 -19.12
CA ILE A 440 7.75 22.45 -17.98
C ILE A 440 7.12 21.83 -16.74
N LEU A 441 5.90 21.28 -16.85
CA LEU A 441 5.25 20.58 -15.76
C LEU A 441 5.99 19.28 -15.40
N ALA A 442 6.44 18.51 -16.38
CA ALA A 442 7.16 17.27 -16.16
C ALA A 442 8.43 17.50 -15.32
N THR A 443 9.22 18.52 -15.66
CA THR A 443 10.48 18.86 -14.97
C THR A 443 10.29 19.69 -13.70
N PHE A 444 9.12 20.29 -13.47
CA PHE A 444 8.85 21.02 -12.24
C PHE A 444 8.87 20.10 -11.04
N SER A 445 9.80 20.32 -10.14
CA SER A 445 9.90 19.58 -8.89
C SER A 445 10.33 20.48 -7.75
N GLN A 446 9.81 20.23 -6.56
CA GLN A 446 10.20 20.86 -5.31
C GLN A 446 10.52 19.75 -4.31
N LYS A 447 11.60 19.91 -3.56
CA LYS A 447 12.02 18.93 -2.56
C LYS A 447 11.26 19.11 -1.26
N GLY A 448 11.17 18.04 -0.47
CA GLY A 448 10.55 18.05 0.85
C GLY A 448 9.06 17.67 0.86
N ARG A 449 8.48 17.69 2.04
CA ARG A 449 7.10 17.26 2.31
C ARG A 449 6.05 18.05 1.51
N SER A 450 6.31 19.31 1.22
CA SER A 450 5.42 20.18 0.44
C SER A 450 5.57 20.01 -1.08
N GLY A 451 6.57 19.27 -1.57
CA GLY A 451 6.80 19.05 -3.00
C GLY A 451 5.57 18.57 -3.79
N PRO A 452 4.81 17.58 -3.32
CA PRO A 452 3.58 17.11 -3.95
C PRO A 452 2.53 18.20 -4.18
N ILE A 453 2.21 18.98 -3.16
CA ILE A 453 1.19 20.04 -3.29
C ILE A 453 1.67 21.22 -4.13
N LEU A 454 2.94 21.59 -4.05
CA LEU A 454 3.52 22.64 -4.90
C LEU A 454 3.47 22.22 -6.38
N LYS A 455 3.77 20.97 -6.71
CA LYS A 455 3.62 20.44 -8.08
C LYS A 455 2.16 20.45 -8.52
N THR A 456 1.23 20.10 -7.65
CA THR A 456 -0.21 20.14 -7.94
C THR A 456 -0.71 21.56 -8.17
N ALA A 457 -0.30 22.52 -7.34
CA ALA A 457 -0.65 23.94 -7.53
C ALA A 457 -0.14 24.45 -8.89
N PHE A 458 1.11 24.16 -9.24
CA PHE A 458 1.67 24.49 -10.55
C PHE A 458 0.86 23.84 -11.69
N ALA A 459 0.51 22.56 -11.56
CA ALA A 459 -0.30 21.83 -12.53
C ALA A 459 -1.70 22.44 -12.71
N LEU A 460 -2.37 22.83 -11.62
CA LEU A 460 -3.68 23.48 -11.67
C LEU A 460 -3.61 24.81 -12.42
N GLY A 461 -2.54 25.57 -12.28
CA GLY A 461 -2.28 26.77 -13.08
C GLY A 461 -2.08 26.44 -14.56
N ARG A 462 -1.28 25.39 -14.87
CA ARG A 462 -1.08 24.93 -16.26
C ARG A 462 -2.39 24.48 -16.90
N VAL A 463 -3.22 23.74 -16.16
CA VAL A 463 -4.55 23.30 -16.62
C VAL A 463 -5.41 24.52 -16.98
N GLY A 464 -5.42 25.58 -16.17
CA GLY A 464 -6.12 26.82 -16.50
C GLY A 464 -5.67 27.41 -17.82
N ARG A 465 -4.37 27.46 -18.09
CA ARG A 465 -3.80 27.91 -19.35
C ARG A 465 -4.27 27.05 -20.54
N TYR A 466 -4.22 25.75 -20.42
CA TYR A 466 -4.67 24.82 -21.46
C TYR A 466 -6.16 24.92 -21.72
N LEU A 467 -6.97 24.97 -20.66
CA LEU A 467 -8.42 25.10 -20.83
C LEU A 467 -8.80 26.42 -21.50
N ALA A 468 -8.10 27.51 -21.17
CA ALA A 468 -8.28 28.79 -21.90
C ALA A 468 -7.92 28.65 -23.38
N ALA A 469 -6.84 27.97 -23.71
CA ALA A 469 -6.44 27.74 -25.11
C ALA A 469 -7.48 26.90 -25.88
N ILE A 470 -7.94 25.81 -25.27
CA ILE A 470 -8.96 24.90 -25.83
C ILE A 470 -10.30 25.66 -26.06
N LEU A 471 -10.65 26.54 -25.14
CA LEU A 471 -11.89 27.37 -25.24
C LEU A 471 -11.73 28.64 -26.11
N GLY A 472 -10.54 28.94 -26.60
CA GLY A 472 -10.26 30.15 -27.38
C GLY A 472 -10.17 31.45 -26.54
N ASN A 473 -9.93 31.30 -25.22
CA ASN A 473 -9.98 32.41 -24.23
C ASN A 473 -8.59 32.93 -23.81
N THR A 474 -7.51 32.57 -24.50
CA THR A 474 -6.13 32.88 -24.09
C THR A 474 -5.88 34.38 -23.91
N SER A 475 -6.47 35.22 -24.74
CA SER A 475 -6.33 36.70 -24.65
C SER A 475 -6.85 37.29 -23.33
N ALA A 476 -7.82 36.65 -22.69
CA ALA A 476 -8.31 37.06 -21.38
C ALA A 476 -7.26 36.85 -20.29
N LEU A 477 -6.33 35.89 -20.47
CA LEU A 477 -5.24 35.61 -19.54
C LEU A 477 -4.12 36.65 -19.59
N ASP A 478 -4.03 37.47 -20.64
CA ASP A 478 -3.05 38.56 -20.75
C ASP A 478 -3.28 39.67 -19.70
N ARG A 479 -4.43 39.65 -19.06
CA ARG A 479 -4.77 40.54 -17.93
C ARG A 479 -4.31 40.01 -16.56
N LEU A 480 -3.83 38.76 -16.48
CA LEU A 480 -3.33 38.17 -15.26
C LEU A 480 -1.90 38.59 -14.97
N SER A 481 -1.59 38.73 -13.69
CA SER A 481 -0.24 38.93 -13.17
C SER A 481 0.07 37.89 -12.11
N GLU A 482 1.29 37.88 -11.61
CA GLU A 482 1.68 37.02 -10.46
C GLU A 482 0.88 37.32 -9.18
N GLU A 483 0.26 38.52 -9.10
CA GLU A 483 -0.57 38.94 -7.96
C GLU A 483 -2.05 38.56 -8.10
N SER A 484 -2.49 38.12 -9.30
CA SER A 484 -3.88 37.73 -9.55
C SER A 484 -4.29 36.52 -8.70
N THR A 485 -5.58 36.45 -8.36
CA THR A 485 -6.12 35.33 -7.60
C THR A 485 -6.34 34.09 -8.48
N PHE A 486 -6.32 32.93 -7.89
CA PHE A 486 -6.64 31.69 -8.61
C PHE A 486 -8.11 31.67 -9.09
N THR A 487 -9.01 32.25 -8.32
CA THR A 487 -10.42 32.46 -8.70
C THR A 487 -10.54 33.31 -9.97
N GLU A 488 -9.69 34.35 -10.13
CA GLU A 488 -9.65 35.18 -11.32
C GLU A 488 -9.13 34.39 -12.53
N LEU A 489 -8.12 33.53 -12.35
CA LEU A 489 -7.66 32.62 -13.41
C LEU A 489 -8.80 31.72 -13.89
N ILE A 490 -9.56 31.08 -12.98
CA ILE A 490 -10.71 30.24 -13.33
C ILE A 490 -11.73 31.04 -14.15
N TYR A 491 -12.08 32.22 -13.69
CA TYR A 491 -13.06 33.06 -14.35
C TYR A 491 -12.65 33.42 -15.79
N ARG A 492 -11.45 33.99 -15.95
CA ARG A 492 -10.96 34.41 -17.26
C ARG A 492 -10.74 33.27 -18.24
N ALA A 493 -10.21 32.15 -17.77
CA ALA A 493 -10.01 30.97 -18.59
C ALA A 493 -11.32 30.38 -19.13
N ILE A 494 -12.40 30.45 -18.35
CA ILE A 494 -13.69 29.86 -18.71
C ILE A 494 -14.55 30.83 -19.51
N THR A 495 -14.65 32.08 -19.08
CA THR A 495 -15.58 33.06 -19.71
C THR A 495 -14.97 33.79 -20.90
N GLY A 496 -13.65 33.97 -20.94
CA GLY A 496 -12.98 34.86 -21.87
C GLY A 496 -13.18 36.36 -21.57
N ASP A 497 -13.88 36.66 -20.44
CA ASP A 497 -14.20 38.06 -20.11
C ASP A 497 -12.97 38.79 -19.60
N THR A 498 -12.83 40.05 -20.05
CA THR A 498 -11.78 40.95 -19.58
C THR A 498 -12.19 41.70 -18.31
N THR A 499 -13.49 41.80 -18.01
CA THR A 499 -14.02 42.38 -16.77
C THR A 499 -14.27 41.30 -15.76
N PHE A 500 -13.68 41.41 -14.58
CA PHE A 500 -13.79 40.39 -13.54
C PHE A 500 -15.08 40.56 -12.73
N ASP A 501 -15.92 39.50 -12.74
CA ASP A 501 -17.11 39.38 -11.91
C ASP A 501 -16.82 38.42 -10.74
N ARG A 502 -16.63 38.96 -9.55
CA ARG A 502 -16.25 38.21 -8.36
C ARG A 502 -17.29 37.18 -7.94
N LYS A 503 -18.60 37.46 -8.12
CA LYS A 503 -19.67 36.54 -7.73
C LYS A 503 -19.72 35.33 -8.65
N LYS A 504 -19.69 35.59 -9.98
CA LYS A 504 -19.64 34.51 -10.97
C LYS A 504 -18.36 33.67 -10.80
N ALA A 505 -17.23 34.33 -10.59
CA ALA A 505 -15.94 33.67 -10.38
C ALA A 505 -15.95 32.73 -9.17
N GLY A 506 -16.47 33.20 -8.04
CA GLY A 506 -16.62 32.35 -6.81
C GLY A 506 -17.53 31.16 -7.05
N LEU A 507 -18.61 31.32 -7.82
CA LEU A 507 -19.51 30.20 -8.14
C LEU A 507 -18.85 29.19 -9.10
N LEU A 508 -18.07 29.63 -10.09
CA LEU A 508 -17.31 28.75 -10.96
C LEU A 508 -16.27 27.94 -10.17
N GLU A 509 -15.55 28.58 -9.25
CA GLU A 509 -14.61 27.88 -8.37
C GLU A 509 -15.32 26.89 -7.43
N ALA A 510 -16.47 27.25 -6.88
CA ALA A 510 -17.26 26.34 -6.04
C ALA A 510 -17.74 25.10 -6.79
N MET A 511 -18.11 25.24 -8.08
CA MET A 511 -18.47 24.09 -8.93
C MET A 511 -17.24 23.19 -9.22
N ALA A 512 -16.06 23.76 -9.44
CA ALA A 512 -14.82 22.99 -9.56
C ALA A 512 -14.50 22.26 -8.26
N VAL A 513 -14.61 22.92 -7.09
CA VAL A 513 -14.43 22.31 -5.77
C VAL A 513 -15.43 21.17 -5.53
N ALA A 514 -16.69 21.29 -5.93
CA ALA A 514 -17.69 20.22 -5.82
C ALA A 514 -17.31 18.96 -6.63
N SER A 515 -16.38 19.05 -7.58
CA SER A 515 -15.96 18.00 -8.49
C SER A 515 -14.57 17.42 -8.18
N VAL A 516 -13.88 17.90 -7.14
CA VAL A 516 -12.46 17.62 -6.88
C VAL A 516 -12.16 16.13 -6.75
N ASP A 517 -12.98 15.40 -5.99
CA ASP A 517 -12.77 13.98 -5.77
C ASP A 517 -14.05 13.22 -5.40
N HIS A 518 -14.01 11.90 -5.57
CA HIS A 518 -15.07 10.97 -5.19
C HIS A 518 -14.46 9.60 -4.81
N GLY A 519 -13.29 9.60 -4.16
CA GLY A 519 -12.55 8.42 -3.77
C GLY A 519 -11.97 7.62 -4.94
N VAL A 520 -11.61 6.37 -4.68
CA VAL A 520 -10.93 5.49 -5.64
C VAL A 520 -11.85 4.81 -6.65
N THR A 521 -13.16 4.91 -6.50
CA THR A 521 -14.14 4.17 -7.33
C THR A 521 -14.43 4.76 -8.71
N PRO A 522 -14.31 6.08 -8.98
CA PRO A 522 -14.54 6.62 -10.32
C PRO A 522 -13.50 6.14 -11.32
N PRO A 523 -13.88 5.89 -12.60
CA PRO A 523 -12.95 5.45 -13.64
C PRO A 523 -11.71 6.34 -13.79
N SER A 524 -11.88 7.68 -13.71
CA SER A 524 -10.76 8.62 -13.79
C SER A 524 -9.73 8.42 -12.67
N ALA A 525 -10.18 8.21 -11.43
CA ALA A 525 -9.29 7.93 -10.30
C ALA A 525 -8.60 6.58 -10.48
N GLN A 526 -9.34 5.53 -10.86
CA GLN A 526 -8.78 4.19 -11.06
C GLN A 526 -7.67 4.20 -12.12
N VAL A 527 -7.89 4.84 -13.27
CA VAL A 527 -6.90 4.91 -14.35
C VAL A 527 -5.64 5.67 -13.91
N ALA A 528 -5.79 6.78 -13.19
CA ALA A 528 -4.65 7.53 -12.65
C ALA A 528 -3.86 6.71 -11.63
N ILE A 529 -4.54 6.00 -10.71
CA ILE A 529 -3.94 5.14 -9.69
C ILE A 529 -3.20 3.96 -10.33
N ILE A 530 -3.82 3.26 -11.29
CA ILE A 530 -3.18 2.14 -12.00
C ILE A 530 -1.93 2.62 -12.75
N SER A 531 -2.01 3.75 -13.45
CA SER A 531 -0.84 4.34 -14.11
C SER A 531 0.26 4.69 -13.10
N ALA A 532 -0.08 5.33 -12.00
CA ALA A 532 0.85 5.67 -10.92
C ALA A 532 1.49 4.44 -10.27
N SER A 533 0.75 3.32 -10.13
CA SER A 533 1.25 2.08 -9.55
C SER A 533 2.40 1.47 -10.33
N THR A 534 2.48 1.73 -11.64
CA THR A 534 3.63 1.34 -12.49
C THR A 534 4.78 2.32 -12.45
N ARG A 535 4.72 3.34 -11.57
CA ARG A 535 5.70 4.45 -11.47
C ARG A 535 5.79 5.31 -12.74
N ALA A 536 4.70 5.38 -13.51
CA ALA A 536 4.60 6.35 -14.61
C ALA A 536 4.69 7.79 -14.07
N ASP A 537 5.23 8.68 -14.89
CA ASP A 537 5.40 10.08 -14.50
C ASP A 537 4.07 10.74 -14.11
N TYR A 538 4.15 11.79 -13.28
CA TYR A 538 3.00 12.58 -12.83
C TYR A 538 2.11 13.03 -14.00
N THR A 539 2.71 13.59 -15.05
CA THR A 539 1.98 14.11 -16.23
C THR A 539 1.24 12.98 -16.96
N VAL A 540 1.86 11.81 -17.09
CA VAL A 540 1.25 10.64 -17.73
C VAL A 540 0.08 10.11 -16.88
N SER A 541 0.28 9.96 -15.58
CA SER A 541 -0.74 9.38 -14.68
C SER A 541 -1.96 10.30 -14.56
N VAL A 542 -1.75 11.60 -14.35
CA VAL A 542 -2.86 12.57 -14.26
C VAL A 542 -3.58 12.72 -15.60
N ALA A 543 -2.84 12.79 -16.71
CA ALA A 543 -3.44 12.86 -18.06
C ALA A 543 -4.26 11.61 -18.39
N SER A 544 -3.80 10.42 -18.00
CA SER A 544 -4.56 9.17 -18.18
C SER A 544 -5.91 9.21 -17.45
N GLY A 545 -5.92 9.74 -16.21
CA GLY A 545 -7.15 9.98 -15.46
C GLY A 545 -8.06 11.04 -16.12
N VAL A 546 -7.50 12.13 -16.64
CA VAL A 546 -8.24 13.15 -17.41
C VAL A 546 -8.84 12.55 -18.67
N GLY A 547 -8.08 11.76 -19.44
CA GLY A 547 -8.55 11.08 -20.65
C GLY A 547 -9.71 10.10 -20.42
N ALA A 548 -9.85 9.60 -19.20
CA ALA A 548 -10.98 8.74 -18.81
C ALA A 548 -12.27 9.53 -18.47
N ILE A 549 -12.25 10.86 -18.47
CA ILE A 549 -13.42 11.71 -18.29
C ILE A 549 -14.09 11.91 -19.66
N THR A 550 -15.20 11.24 -19.87
CA THR A 550 -15.95 11.22 -21.13
C THR A 550 -17.38 11.73 -20.93
N ASP A 551 -18.19 11.72 -21.98
CA ASP A 551 -19.63 12.02 -21.88
C ASP A 551 -20.40 11.07 -20.94
N VAL A 552 -19.84 9.89 -20.65
CA VAL A 552 -20.42 8.89 -19.73
C VAL A 552 -19.95 9.09 -18.29
N HIS A 553 -18.82 9.80 -18.09
CA HIS A 553 -18.20 10.03 -16.78
C HIS A 553 -17.69 11.46 -16.70
N GLY A 554 -18.36 12.34 -15.92
CA GLY A 554 -18.00 13.74 -15.74
C GLY A 554 -18.41 14.68 -16.87
N GLY A 555 -19.01 14.17 -17.96
CA GLY A 555 -19.52 14.95 -19.07
C GLY A 555 -21.05 15.10 -19.10
N ALA A 556 -21.76 14.51 -18.16
CA ALA A 556 -23.23 14.54 -18.10
C ALA A 556 -23.79 15.97 -17.96
N GLY A 557 -23.04 16.88 -17.33
CA GLY A 557 -23.46 18.27 -17.14
C GLY A 557 -23.71 19.04 -18.43
N LYS A 558 -22.93 18.78 -19.51
CA LYS A 558 -23.16 19.37 -20.83
C LYS A 558 -24.54 18.99 -21.38
N LYS A 559 -24.89 17.71 -21.35
CA LYS A 559 -26.18 17.21 -21.88
C LYS A 559 -27.33 17.63 -20.96
N ALA A 560 -27.13 17.68 -19.66
CA ALA A 560 -28.10 18.20 -18.70
C ALA A 560 -28.43 19.67 -18.96
N ALA A 561 -27.43 20.52 -19.20
CA ALA A 561 -27.63 21.93 -19.56
C ALA A 561 -28.51 22.09 -20.81
N LEU A 562 -28.26 21.32 -21.87
CA LEU A 562 -29.04 21.33 -23.09
C LEU A 562 -30.48 20.88 -22.83
N PHE A 563 -30.69 19.82 -22.06
CA PHE A 563 -32.03 19.33 -21.70
C PHE A 563 -32.84 20.38 -20.92
N TYR A 564 -32.24 21.03 -19.91
CA TYR A 564 -32.92 22.07 -19.13
C TYR A 564 -33.27 23.27 -19.98
N SER A 565 -32.33 23.70 -20.87
CA SER A 565 -32.59 24.79 -21.79
C SER A 565 -33.69 24.49 -22.79
N GLU A 566 -33.82 23.23 -23.23
CA GLU A 566 -34.92 22.76 -24.06
C GLU A 566 -36.26 22.84 -23.33
N CYS A 567 -36.31 22.37 -22.07
CA CYS A 567 -37.52 22.47 -21.24
C CYS A 567 -37.95 23.95 -21.06
N LEU A 568 -37.01 24.81 -20.71
CA LEU A 568 -37.29 26.24 -20.56
C LEU A 568 -37.75 26.90 -21.85
N SER A 569 -37.15 26.55 -22.99
CA SER A 569 -37.55 27.04 -24.30
C SER A 569 -38.95 26.58 -24.71
N ARG A 570 -39.30 25.31 -24.36
CA ARG A 570 -40.62 24.74 -24.60
C ARG A 570 -41.70 25.44 -23.76
N SER A 571 -41.42 25.72 -22.49
CA SER A 571 -42.30 26.48 -21.57
C SER A 571 -42.62 27.84 -22.18
N LYS A 572 -41.59 28.61 -22.56
CA LYS A 572 -41.75 29.96 -23.15
C LYS A 572 -42.49 29.92 -24.47
N ARG A 573 -42.18 29.00 -25.37
CA ARG A 573 -42.74 28.93 -26.73
C ARG A 573 -44.21 28.51 -26.73
N ASN A 574 -44.59 27.61 -25.83
CA ASN A 574 -45.92 27.03 -25.83
C ASN A 574 -46.84 27.61 -24.73
N GLY A 575 -46.34 28.55 -23.90
CA GLY A 575 -47.08 29.11 -22.79
C GLY A 575 -47.43 28.09 -21.67
N LEU A 576 -46.64 27.02 -21.59
CA LEU A 576 -46.81 25.98 -20.57
C LEU A 576 -46.13 26.37 -19.28
N ASP A 577 -46.68 25.90 -18.16
CA ASP A 577 -45.92 26.01 -16.93
C ASP A 577 -44.65 25.14 -17.00
N LEU A 578 -43.71 25.38 -16.10
CA LEU A 578 -42.39 24.75 -16.17
C LEU A 578 -42.43 23.23 -15.93
N GLU A 579 -43.34 22.76 -15.07
CA GLU A 579 -43.52 21.32 -14.77
C GLU A 579 -44.13 20.59 -15.97
N GLU A 580 -45.15 21.16 -16.61
CA GLU A 580 -45.78 20.64 -17.83
C GLU A 580 -44.78 20.61 -18.99
N ALA A 581 -44.06 21.69 -19.25
CA ALA A 581 -43.05 21.74 -20.28
C ALA A 581 -41.94 20.68 -20.08
N THR A 582 -41.46 20.53 -18.84
CA THR A 582 -40.47 19.51 -18.47
C THR A 582 -41.03 18.10 -18.70
N LYS A 583 -42.30 17.86 -18.36
CA LYS A 583 -42.96 16.57 -18.58
C LYS A 583 -43.08 16.23 -20.08
N VAL A 584 -43.42 17.20 -20.92
CA VAL A 584 -43.51 17.00 -22.38
C VAL A 584 -42.13 16.63 -22.94
N VAL A 585 -41.09 17.43 -22.69
CA VAL A 585 -39.72 17.18 -23.16
C VAL A 585 -39.20 15.84 -22.66
N LEU A 586 -39.42 15.56 -21.38
CA LEU A 586 -38.98 14.29 -20.78
C LEU A 586 -39.68 13.08 -21.42
N THR A 587 -40.97 13.17 -21.71
CA THR A 587 -41.73 12.12 -22.38
C THR A 587 -41.20 11.87 -23.81
N GLU A 588 -40.84 12.93 -24.54
CA GLU A 588 -40.22 12.83 -25.86
C GLU A 588 -38.87 12.10 -25.78
N TYR A 589 -38.01 12.49 -24.80
CA TYR A 589 -36.71 11.83 -24.59
C TYR A 589 -36.86 10.33 -24.29
N VAL A 590 -37.81 10.01 -23.41
CA VAL A 590 -38.09 8.59 -23.05
C VAL A 590 -38.59 7.80 -24.26
N ARG A 591 -39.52 8.35 -25.03
CA ARG A 591 -40.03 7.71 -26.25
C ARG A 591 -38.92 7.47 -27.28
N ASP A 592 -38.01 8.41 -27.44
CA ASP A 592 -36.91 8.34 -28.39
C ASP A 592 -35.72 7.53 -27.86
N GLY A 593 -35.82 6.91 -26.68
CA GLY A 593 -34.74 6.13 -26.05
C GLY A 593 -33.54 6.96 -25.58
N ARG A 594 -33.69 8.29 -25.48
CA ARG A 594 -32.64 9.18 -25.03
C ARG A 594 -32.56 9.16 -23.50
N ARG A 595 -31.33 9.18 -22.97
CA ARG A 595 -31.10 9.29 -21.52
C ARG A 595 -31.28 10.73 -21.05
N ILE A 596 -31.77 10.88 -19.82
CA ILE A 596 -31.76 12.15 -19.12
C ILE A 596 -30.48 12.21 -18.31
N GLU A 597 -29.47 12.90 -18.82
CA GLU A 597 -28.19 13.04 -18.14
C GLU A 597 -28.32 14.01 -16.94
N GLY A 598 -27.49 13.83 -15.95
CA GLY A 598 -27.58 14.58 -14.68
C GLY A 598 -28.57 13.99 -13.67
N LEU A 599 -29.33 12.90 -14.03
CA LEU A 599 -30.17 12.13 -13.12
C LEU A 599 -29.56 10.77 -12.83
N GLY A 600 -29.70 10.34 -11.56
CA GLY A 600 -29.16 9.06 -11.06
C GLY A 600 -27.77 9.16 -10.50
N HIS A 601 -27.52 8.37 -9.46
CA HIS A 601 -26.21 8.20 -8.86
C HIS A 601 -26.05 6.76 -8.38
N ARG A 602 -24.81 6.21 -8.46
CA ARG A 602 -24.55 4.80 -8.07
C ARG A 602 -24.65 4.56 -6.57
N ILE A 603 -24.37 5.60 -5.76
CA ILE A 603 -24.26 5.51 -4.30
C ILE A 603 -25.27 6.42 -3.61
N HIS A 604 -25.47 7.65 -4.11
CA HIS A 604 -26.30 8.65 -3.45
C HIS A 604 -27.76 8.55 -3.91
N THR A 605 -28.68 8.53 -2.93
CA THR A 605 -30.11 8.79 -3.13
C THR A 605 -30.41 10.28 -3.10
N GLN A 606 -29.50 11.07 -2.52
CA GLN A 606 -29.49 12.52 -2.52
C GLN A 606 -28.03 12.99 -2.57
N ASP A 607 -27.61 13.58 -3.70
CA ASP A 607 -26.24 14.08 -3.81
C ASP A 607 -26.00 15.26 -2.85
N PRO A 608 -25.07 15.16 -1.88
CA PRO A 608 -24.89 16.15 -0.83
C PRO A 608 -24.40 17.52 -1.35
N ARG A 609 -23.89 17.60 -2.57
CA ARG A 609 -23.36 18.82 -3.21
C ARG A 609 -24.43 19.68 -3.85
N ARG A 610 -25.60 19.11 -4.21
CA ARG A 610 -26.64 19.77 -4.97
C ARG A 610 -27.23 20.99 -4.25
N ASP A 611 -27.61 20.85 -2.99
CA ASP A 611 -28.31 21.91 -2.24
C ASP A 611 -27.42 23.12 -1.99
N VAL A 612 -26.12 22.86 -1.75
CA VAL A 612 -25.11 23.91 -1.59
C VAL A 612 -24.92 24.71 -2.88
N LEU A 613 -24.78 24.01 -4.02
CA LEU A 613 -24.59 24.70 -5.32
C LEU A 613 -25.84 25.47 -5.73
N TRP A 614 -27.04 24.94 -5.52
CA TRP A 614 -28.27 25.69 -5.77
C TRP A 614 -28.31 26.97 -4.93
N LYS A 615 -28.05 26.86 -3.60
CA LYS A 615 -28.02 28.01 -2.73
C LYS A 615 -26.95 29.06 -3.15
N LEU A 616 -25.75 28.63 -3.46
CA LEU A 616 -24.69 29.54 -3.92
C LEU A 616 -25.08 30.25 -5.23
N SER A 617 -25.78 29.58 -6.14
CA SER A 617 -26.26 30.19 -7.37
C SER A 617 -27.35 31.22 -7.13
N GLU A 618 -28.23 31.00 -6.15
CA GLU A 618 -29.25 31.97 -5.69
C GLU A 618 -28.61 33.18 -5.02
N ASP A 619 -27.69 32.95 -4.08
CA ASP A 619 -26.97 34.01 -3.35
C ASP A 619 -26.10 34.89 -4.30
N ALA A 620 -25.63 34.29 -5.39
CA ALA A 620 -24.92 35.04 -6.46
C ALA A 620 -25.85 35.83 -7.40
N GLY A 621 -27.16 35.55 -7.34
CA GLY A 621 -28.14 36.15 -8.28
C GLY A 621 -28.08 35.54 -9.70
N ILE A 622 -27.60 34.30 -9.82
CA ILE A 622 -27.44 33.59 -11.11
C ILE A 622 -28.61 32.63 -11.34
N ALA A 623 -29.09 31.97 -10.28
CA ALA A 623 -30.17 30.98 -10.41
C ALA A 623 -31.40 31.57 -11.14
N ALA A 624 -31.80 30.88 -12.20
CA ALA A 624 -32.90 31.30 -13.06
C ALA A 624 -33.71 30.06 -13.54
N GLY A 625 -34.20 30.05 -14.74
CA GLY A 625 -35.09 29.05 -15.28
C GLY A 625 -34.48 27.64 -15.37
N ASN A 626 -33.21 27.50 -15.73
CA ASN A 626 -32.55 26.20 -15.83
C ASN A 626 -32.33 25.55 -14.45
N VAL A 627 -31.95 26.34 -13.45
CA VAL A 627 -31.89 25.89 -12.04
C VAL A 627 -33.28 25.48 -11.54
N ALA A 628 -34.33 26.26 -11.89
CA ALA A 628 -35.70 25.88 -11.56
C ALA A 628 -36.10 24.53 -12.16
N VAL A 629 -35.80 24.26 -13.44
CA VAL A 629 -36.03 22.96 -14.07
C VAL A 629 -35.26 21.86 -13.32
N SER A 630 -33.98 22.10 -12.97
CA SER A 630 -33.15 21.11 -12.27
C SER A 630 -33.71 20.70 -10.90
N LYS A 631 -34.45 21.60 -10.23
CA LYS A 631 -35.08 21.33 -8.93
C LYS A 631 -36.32 20.43 -9.05
N ILE A 632 -37.02 20.48 -10.18
CA ILE A 632 -38.27 19.74 -10.37
C ILE A 632 -38.09 18.45 -11.19
N VAL A 633 -37.01 18.31 -11.97
CA VAL A 633 -36.84 17.22 -12.94
C VAL A 633 -36.93 15.82 -12.34
N SER A 634 -36.40 15.60 -11.13
CA SER A 634 -36.50 14.30 -10.44
C SER A 634 -37.95 13.94 -10.13
N LYS A 635 -38.76 14.89 -9.67
CA LYS A 635 -40.21 14.72 -9.41
C LYS A 635 -40.93 14.37 -10.71
N VAL A 636 -40.68 15.11 -11.77
CA VAL A 636 -41.32 14.89 -13.08
C VAL A 636 -40.88 13.55 -13.68
N PHE A 637 -39.61 13.16 -13.53
CA PHE A 637 -39.14 11.87 -13.96
C PHE A 637 -39.87 10.71 -13.28
N LYS A 638 -40.09 10.83 -11.95
CA LYS A 638 -40.85 9.87 -11.18
C LYS A 638 -42.28 9.73 -11.65
N GLN A 639 -42.93 10.84 -12.04
CA GLN A 639 -44.30 10.83 -12.59
C GLN A 639 -44.37 10.13 -13.96
N VAL A 640 -43.35 10.27 -14.80
CA VAL A 640 -43.31 9.71 -16.16
C VAL A 640 -42.84 8.26 -16.18
N ARG A 641 -41.85 7.90 -15.35
CA ARG A 641 -41.21 6.56 -15.40
C ARG A 641 -41.49 5.68 -14.18
N GLY A 642 -42.14 6.19 -13.15
CA GLY A 642 -42.37 5.45 -11.89
C GLY A 642 -41.10 5.19 -11.05
N MET A 643 -39.95 5.67 -11.48
CA MET A 643 -38.66 5.47 -10.81
C MET A 643 -38.17 6.78 -10.17
N ASP A 644 -37.63 6.68 -8.97
CA ASP A 644 -37.04 7.80 -8.26
C ASP A 644 -35.55 7.87 -8.56
N LEU A 645 -35.11 8.88 -9.32
CA LEU A 645 -33.70 9.14 -9.61
C LEU A 645 -33.33 10.52 -9.06
N PRO A 646 -32.32 10.59 -8.18
CA PRO A 646 -31.84 11.87 -7.67
C PRO A 646 -31.10 12.64 -8.77
N ILE A 647 -31.17 13.97 -8.72
CA ILE A 647 -30.24 14.81 -9.48
C ILE A 647 -28.86 14.68 -8.84
N ASN A 648 -27.83 14.54 -9.69
CA ASN A 648 -26.43 14.50 -9.26
C ASN A 648 -25.73 15.84 -9.48
N VAL A 649 -24.46 15.94 -9.06
CA VAL A 649 -23.67 17.17 -9.17
C VAL A 649 -23.54 17.67 -10.60
N ASP A 650 -23.40 16.78 -11.59
CA ASP A 650 -23.29 17.16 -13.00
C ASP A 650 -24.56 17.87 -13.49
N GLY A 651 -25.73 17.37 -13.07
CA GLY A 651 -27.01 17.99 -13.39
C GLY A 651 -27.16 19.40 -12.82
N VAL A 652 -26.70 19.60 -11.60
CA VAL A 652 -26.74 20.92 -10.94
C VAL A 652 -25.76 21.90 -11.61
N ILE A 653 -24.52 21.46 -11.87
CA ILE A 653 -23.51 22.27 -12.56
C ILE A 653 -24.02 22.66 -13.95
N GLY A 654 -24.60 21.72 -14.71
CA GLY A 654 -25.17 21.99 -16.02
C GLY A 654 -26.27 23.06 -16.00
N ALA A 655 -27.16 23.03 -15.01
CA ALA A 655 -28.22 24.03 -14.84
C ALA A 655 -27.66 25.42 -14.54
N ILE A 656 -26.68 25.52 -13.66
CA ILE A 656 -26.04 26.79 -13.29
C ILE A 656 -25.27 27.38 -14.48
N VAL A 657 -24.50 26.56 -15.19
CA VAL A 657 -23.78 26.97 -16.41
C VAL A 657 -24.73 27.52 -17.47
N ALA A 658 -25.89 26.88 -17.66
CA ALA A 658 -26.92 27.35 -18.59
C ALA A 658 -27.55 28.67 -18.15
N ASP A 659 -27.83 28.87 -16.86
CA ASP A 659 -28.33 30.14 -16.32
C ASP A 659 -27.27 31.28 -16.36
N MET A 660 -25.98 30.95 -16.34
CA MET A 660 -24.88 31.90 -16.58
C MET A 660 -24.80 32.33 -18.06
N GLY A 661 -25.52 31.67 -18.97
CA GLY A 661 -25.43 31.89 -20.41
C GLY A 661 -24.11 31.41 -21.02
N LEU A 662 -23.37 30.52 -20.36
CA LEU A 662 -22.11 29.95 -20.82
C LEU A 662 -22.34 28.76 -21.76
N ASN A 663 -21.34 28.45 -22.59
CA ASN A 663 -21.37 27.23 -23.40
C ASN A 663 -21.56 25.99 -22.49
N PRO A 664 -22.49 25.08 -22.79
CA PRO A 664 -22.72 23.87 -21.99
C PRO A 664 -21.47 23.02 -21.72
N ILE A 665 -20.46 23.08 -22.58
CA ILE A 665 -19.17 22.40 -22.42
C ILE A 665 -18.44 22.82 -21.14
N VAL A 666 -18.70 24.01 -20.61
CA VAL A 666 -18.11 24.55 -19.39
C VAL A 666 -18.41 23.66 -18.19
N ALA A 667 -19.55 22.99 -18.15
CA ALA A 667 -19.86 22.03 -17.09
C ALA A 667 -18.82 20.88 -17.02
N LYS A 668 -18.41 20.35 -18.18
CA LYS A 668 -17.35 19.35 -18.27
C LYS A 668 -15.97 19.91 -17.93
N VAL A 669 -15.70 21.15 -18.37
CA VAL A 669 -14.44 21.85 -18.06
C VAL A 669 -14.22 22.01 -16.56
N LEU A 670 -15.25 22.47 -15.84
CA LEU A 670 -15.21 22.65 -14.38
C LEU A 670 -15.00 21.31 -13.65
N PHE A 671 -15.69 20.27 -14.11
CA PHE A 671 -15.51 18.93 -13.57
C PHE A 671 -14.05 18.45 -13.74
N ILE A 672 -13.48 18.60 -14.93
CA ILE A 672 -12.09 18.20 -15.21
C ILE A 672 -11.11 19.00 -14.36
N TRP A 673 -11.26 20.32 -14.30
CA TRP A 673 -10.32 21.18 -13.55
C TRP A 673 -10.28 20.82 -12.07
N GLY A 674 -11.45 20.70 -11.43
CA GLY A 674 -11.54 20.23 -10.06
C GLY A 674 -10.93 18.85 -9.89
N ARG A 675 -11.27 17.90 -10.78
CA ARG A 675 -10.81 16.50 -10.70
C ARG A 675 -9.30 16.35 -10.80
N VAL A 676 -8.58 17.25 -11.47
CA VAL A 676 -7.10 17.23 -11.53
C VAL A 676 -6.49 17.30 -10.12
N ALA A 677 -7.09 18.05 -9.18
CA ALA A 677 -6.62 18.08 -7.80
C ALA A 677 -6.72 16.68 -7.13
N GLY A 678 -7.87 15.99 -7.27
CA GLY A 678 -8.06 14.64 -6.75
C GLY A 678 -7.16 13.62 -7.42
N LEU A 679 -7.02 13.66 -8.76
CA LEU A 679 -6.10 12.78 -9.50
C LEU A 679 -4.65 12.95 -9.05
N SER A 680 -4.24 14.19 -8.79
CA SER A 680 -2.90 14.49 -8.25
C SER A 680 -2.71 13.90 -6.85
N ALA A 681 -3.70 14.04 -5.98
CA ALA A 681 -3.65 13.47 -4.63
C ALA A 681 -3.54 11.94 -4.67
N HIS A 682 -4.36 11.27 -5.48
CA HIS A 682 -4.28 9.83 -5.68
C HIS A 682 -2.95 9.38 -6.30
N TYR A 683 -2.39 10.16 -7.24
CA TYR A 683 -1.05 9.90 -7.76
C TYR A 683 0.00 9.90 -6.65
N PHE A 684 0.03 10.95 -5.82
CA PHE A 684 1.02 11.05 -4.75
C PHE A 684 0.80 10.02 -3.64
N GLU A 685 -0.44 9.73 -3.28
CA GLU A 685 -0.76 8.64 -2.35
C GLU A 685 -0.20 7.32 -2.88
N GLU A 686 -0.42 7.00 -4.15
CA GLU A 686 0.02 5.75 -4.75
C GLU A 686 1.55 5.62 -4.79
N ILE A 687 2.28 6.64 -5.25
CA ILE A 687 3.74 6.53 -5.36
C ILE A 687 4.48 6.61 -4.02
N LEU A 688 3.88 7.26 -3.00
CA LEU A 688 4.52 7.48 -1.71
C LEU A 688 4.18 6.42 -0.66
N SER A 689 3.02 5.78 -0.77
CA SER A 689 2.50 4.91 0.28
C SER A 689 2.09 3.50 -0.17
N GLN A 690 2.00 3.23 -1.47
CA GLN A 690 1.56 1.94 -1.99
C GLN A 690 2.71 1.18 -2.68
N PRO A 691 2.66 -0.16 -2.68
CA PRO A 691 3.62 -0.98 -3.43
C PRO A 691 3.48 -0.75 -4.94
N GLU A 692 4.54 -1.04 -5.68
CA GLU A 692 4.51 -1.04 -7.14
C GLU A 692 3.59 -2.12 -7.68
N MET A 693 3.06 -1.90 -8.89
CA MET A 693 2.19 -2.85 -9.59
C MET A 693 1.02 -3.30 -8.72
N ARG A 694 0.07 -2.40 -8.47
CA ARG A 694 -1.14 -2.70 -7.69
C ARG A 694 -1.77 -4.03 -8.14
N PRO A 695 -1.98 -5.00 -7.24
CA PRO A 695 -2.47 -6.31 -7.64
C PRO A 695 -3.88 -6.24 -8.22
N ILE A 696 -4.09 -7.00 -9.29
CA ILE A 696 -5.43 -7.26 -9.84
C ILE A 696 -6.04 -8.43 -9.05
N ASN A 697 -7.32 -8.34 -8.76
CA ASN A 697 -8.07 -9.46 -8.20
C ASN A 697 -8.26 -10.55 -9.28
N PHE A 698 -7.43 -11.58 -9.27
CA PHE A 698 -7.47 -12.65 -10.25
C PHE A 698 -8.79 -13.42 -10.29
N SER A 699 -9.56 -13.44 -9.18
CA SER A 699 -10.88 -14.09 -9.16
C SER A 699 -11.93 -13.39 -10.03
N GLU A 700 -11.72 -12.09 -10.32
CA GLU A 700 -12.59 -11.31 -11.21
C GLU A 700 -12.17 -11.40 -12.68
N ALA A 701 -10.96 -11.92 -12.97
CA ALA A 701 -10.42 -12.08 -14.31
C ALA A 701 -10.83 -13.44 -14.88
N ILE A 702 -11.98 -13.49 -15.54
CA ILE A 702 -12.52 -14.72 -16.14
C ILE A 702 -12.26 -14.73 -17.64
N TYR A 703 -11.51 -15.72 -18.11
CA TYR A 703 -11.37 -15.96 -19.54
C TYR A 703 -12.66 -16.55 -20.13
N LYS A 704 -13.26 -15.81 -21.06
CA LYS A 704 -14.47 -16.22 -21.79
C LYS A 704 -14.23 -16.61 -23.26
N GLY A 705 -12.96 -16.80 -23.62
CA GLY A 705 -12.56 -17.14 -24.98
C GLY A 705 -12.68 -18.64 -25.28
N LYS A 706 -12.08 -19.06 -26.41
CA LYS A 706 -12.08 -20.45 -26.83
C LYS A 706 -11.20 -21.31 -25.92
N PRO A 707 -11.57 -22.57 -25.66
CA PRO A 707 -10.74 -23.49 -24.89
C PRO A 707 -9.39 -23.72 -25.55
N THR A 708 -8.45 -24.28 -24.79
CA THR A 708 -7.08 -24.59 -25.28
C THR A 708 -7.12 -25.33 -26.60
N ARG A 709 -6.36 -24.87 -27.57
CA ARG A 709 -6.19 -25.49 -28.89
C ARG A 709 -4.72 -25.81 -29.12
N GLN A 710 -4.50 -26.88 -29.89
CA GLN A 710 -3.16 -27.14 -30.43
C GLN A 710 -2.92 -26.24 -31.65
N VAL A 711 -1.70 -25.78 -31.80
CA VAL A 711 -1.27 -25.08 -33.03
C VAL A 711 -1.30 -26.11 -34.15
N PRO A 712 -1.96 -25.84 -35.32
CA PRO A 712 -2.00 -26.78 -36.43
C PRO A 712 -0.63 -27.07 -37.04
#